data_53378b0fbfdde159188474050ea5a42f
#
_entry.id   53378b0fbfdde159188474050ea5a42f
#
_cell.length_a   1.000
_cell.length_b   1.000
_cell.length_c   1.000
_cell.angle_alpha   90.00
_cell.angle_beta   90.00
_cell.angle_gamma   90.00
#
_symmetry.space_group_name_H-M   'P 1'
#
loop_
_entity.id
_entity.type
_entity.pdbx_description
1 polymer ?
#
loop_
_entity_poly.entity_id
_entity_poly.type
_entity_poly.pdbx_seq_one_letter_code
_entity_poly.pdbx_strand_id
1 'polypeptide(L)'
;ANADSVIWENTANSSTSNYVLKLNGTDHITLKNITFKNVGANYSQKIVLSGVTDSVTIDSSKFIGTVTNSSSSNYVSIYGYDAAATGLKIKNSTFTDGGWYAILLNSNNSSSSPTGLEISGNTFTNTYNGIYAKYFDAVTIRGNTIKGSEMYDYGLNLEYCDGANVIEGNTIYSPQLTYGIYLNYCQATSGNEATIANNLISVEDHGIYLNYYNYYQNMYYNSVKVRDSYALFTYSGSSNNTLINNILLTESTGDAAAYFYNTSVVTNSDYNDFYTAYAYPIYSNGNKTLVQWQAYGYDSSSVSIDPFYNTDSTLVPTSYILDNKGTLIADITDDMYGNSRSVTTPDMGAMEFTVEGSALAGSYTVGSGGDYDSISTALSDLAVYGISGPVTFNIQAGTYDDAVALGQVYGASATNTITFQSADANADSVVWENTANSSTSNYVLKLNGTDHITLKNITFKNQGSSYSQKIVLTGVTDSVMIDSTKFIGTVTNSSSSNYASIHGNGADATGLKIKNSSFTDGGNYAILLNSNNSSSSPTGLEISGNTFTNTYSGIYAKYFDALTIRGNTIKGSYMYDYGLNLEYCDGANVVEDNTIYAPNLDYGIYLNYCQAASGSEATIINNLISVEGNGIYIDYYNYYQNVYYNSVNVRVGYALYTSYGSSNNTLKNNILLTESTSSVAAYMYNTSVFTSSDHNDFYTEYAYPIHYSGYKTLEQWQAYGQDSSSVSIDPMYDSDSSLVPASYILD
;
A
#
# COMPACT_ATOMS: atom_id res chain seq x y z
N ALA A 1 -43.81 -14.73 -29.33
CA ALA A 1 -42.95 -14.60 -30.52
C ALA A 1 -41.48 -14.45 -30.04
N ASN A 2 -40.57 -15.07 -30.75
CA ASN A 2 -39.15 -14.92 -30.48
C ASN A 2 -38.58 -13.80 -31.35
N ALA A 3 -37.70 -12.97 -30.85
CA ALA A 3 -37.05 -11.89 -31.59
C ALA A 3 -36.36 -12.39 -32.88
N ASP A 4 -35.87 -13.62 -32.88
CA ASP A 4 -35.23 -14.25 -34.04
C ASP A 4 -36.19 -14.56 -35.20
N SER A 5 -37.48 -14.49 -34.96
CA SER A 5 -38.51 -14.78 -35.98
C SER A 5 -38.87 -13.57 -36.85
N VAL A 6 -38.52 -12.35 -36.40
CA VAL A 6 -38.80 -11.10 -37.11
C VAL A 6 -37.52 -10.29 -37.19
N ILE A 7 -36.92 -10.25 -38.37
CA ILE A 7 -35.70 -9.46 -38.61
C ILE A 7 -36.07 -8.25 -39.44
N TRP A 8 -35.77 -7.05 -38.90
CA TRP A 8 -35.89 -5.81 -39.61
C TRP A 8 -34.50 -5.32 -39.97
N GLU A 9 -34.13 -5.43 -41.23
CA GLU A 9 -32.75 -5.24 -41.68
C GLU A 9 -32.66 -4.07 -42.68
N ASN A 10 -31.54 -3.30 -42.61
CA ASN A 10 -31.14 -2.29 -43.58
C ASN A 10 -29.64 -2.47 -43.91
N THR A 11 -29.26 -2.02 -45.10
CA THR A 11 -27.85 -1.83 -45.48
C THR A 11 -27.64 -0.35 -45.77
N ALA A 12 -27.41 0.43 -44.70
CA ALA A 12 -27.28 1.88 -44.82
C ALA A 12 -25.97 2.24 -45.55
N ASN A 13 -26.05 3.18 -46.50
CA ASN A 13 -24.92 3.61 -47.31
C ASN A 13 -24.71 5.14 -47.27
N SER A 14 -25.50 5.88 -46.49
CA SER A 14 -25.37 7.32 -46.30
C SER A 14 -25.79 7.75 -44.91
N SER A 15 -25.32 8.92 -44.47
CA SER A 15 -25.70 9.51 -43.18
C SER A 15 -27.18 9.88 -43.08
N THR A 16 -27.83 10.18 -44.19
CA THR A 16 -29.23 10.55 -44.22
C THR A 16 -30.20 9.36 -44.11
N SER A 17 -29.72 8.15 -44.39
CA SER A 17 -30.48 6.91 -44.29
C SER A 17 -29.82 5.90 -43.30
N ASN A 18 -29.05 6.39 -42.37
CA ASN A 18 -28.34 5.57 -41.37
C ASN A 18 -29.32 5.14 -40.25
N TYR A 19 -30.31 4.31 -40.58
CA TYR A 19 -31.20 3.69 -39.59
C TYR A 19 -31.99 2.52 -40.21
N VAL A 20 -32.46 1.62 -39.38
CA VAL A 20 -33.49 0.64 -39.71
C VAL A 20 -34.87 1.28 -39.50
N LEU A 21 -35.07 1.94 -38.35
CA LEU A 21 -36.27 2.63 -37.98
C LEU A 21 -35.93 4.04 -37.46
N LYS A 22 -36.66 5.06 -37.96
CA LYS A 22 -36.61 6.41 -37.39
C LYS A 22 -37.96 6.76 -36.79
N LEU A 23 -38.00 7.11 -35.51
CA LEU A 23 -39.13 7.65 -34.78
C LEU A 23 -38.95 9.18 -34.67
N ASN A 24 -39.86 9.94 -35.29
CA ASN A 24 -39.76 11.38 -35.32
C ASN A 24 -41.04 12.01 -34.75
N GLY A 25 -41.01 12.49 -33.52
CA GLY A 25 -42.18 12.97 -32.82
C GLY A 25 -43.29 11.92 -32.69
N THR A 26 -42.93 10.68 -32.43
CA THR A 26 -43.85 9.55 -32.42
C THR A 26 -44.08 9.09 -30.98
N ASP A 27 -45.34 9.00 -30.58
CA ASP A 27 -45.74 8.68 -29.21
C ASP A 27 -46.41 7.31 -29.06
N HIS A 28 -46.37 6.72 -27.88
CA HIS A 28 -47.06 5.50 -27.48
C HIS A 28 -46.79 4.28 -28.39
N ILE A 29 -45.53 4.12 -28.83
CA ILE A 29 -45.07 2.98 -29.63
C ILE A 29 -44.45 1.91 -28.76
N THR A 30 -44.83 0.65 -29.02
CA THR A 30 -44.16 -0.51 -28.44
C THR A 30 -43.53 -1.34 -29.56
N LEU A 31 -42.21 -1.51 -29.48
CA LEU A 31 -41.41 -2.40 -30.31
C LEU A 31 -41.02 -3.63 -29.49
N LYS A 32 -41.51 -4.79 -29.86
CA LYS A 32 -41.31 -5.98 -29.03
C LYS A 32 -40.97 -7.22 -29.85
N ASN A 33 -39.97 -7.99 -29.36
CA ASN A 33 -39.55 -9.25 -29.98
C ASN A 33 -39.13 -9.06 -31.47
N ILE A 34 -38.32 -8.04 -31.76
CA ILE A 34 -37.83 -7.73 -33.11
C ILE A 34 -36.28 -7.73 -33.08
N THR A 35 -35.67 -8.33 -34.09
CA THR A 35 -34.26 -8.15 -34.38
C THR A 35 -34.07 -6.97 -35.32
N PHE A 36 -33.34 -5.95 -34.83
CA PHE A 36 -32.92 -4.80 -35.63
C PHE A 36 -31.47 -5.02 -36.07
N LYS A 37 -31.24 -5.04 -37.38
CA LYS A 37 -29.91 -5.31 -37.94
C LYS A 37 -29.61 -4.27 -39.05
N ASN A 38 -28.48 -3.59 -38.91
CA ASN A 38 -27.98 -2.72 -39.93
C ASN A 38 -26.55 -3.14 -40.31
N VAL A 39 -26.40 -3.60 -41.54
CA VAL A 39 -25.17 -4.17 -42.08
C VAL A 39 -24.36 -3.20 -42.94
N GLY A 40 -24.65 -1.91 -42.86
CA GLY A 40 -23.90 -0.87 -43.56
C GLY A 40 -22.45 -0.78 -43.03
N ALA A 41 -21.49 -0.72 -43.96
CA ALA A 41 -20.06 -0.74 -43.60
C ALA A 41 -19.62 0.54 -42.84
N ASN A 42 -20.23 1.69 -43.13
CA ASN A 42 -19.89 2.98 -42.52
C ASN A 42 -21.04 3.59 -41.72
N TYR A 43 -22.22 2.98 -41.76
CA TYR A 43 -23.47 3.51 -41.21
C TYR A 43 -24.28 2.33 -40.66
N SER A 44 -24.45 2.24 -39.34
CA SER A 44 -25.01 1.04 -38.69
C SER A 44 -25.94 1.36 -37.50
N GLN A 45 -26.59 2.55 -37.49
CA GLN A 45 -27.62 2.83 -36.50
C GLN A 45 -28.84 1.94 -36.74
N LYS A 46 -29.52 1.50 -35.67
CA LYS A 46 -30.71 0.64 -35.81
C LYS A 46 -31.97 1.44 -35.56
N ILE A 47 -32.10 2.10 -34.42
CA ILE A 47 -33.20 3.00 -34.10
C ILE A 47 -32.68 4.41 -33.94
N VAL A 48 -33.29 5.35 -34.63
CA VAL A 48 -33.02 6.79 -34.46
C VAL A 48 -34.28 7.45 -33.88
N LEU A 49 -34.09 8.13 -32.75
CA LEU A 49 -35.11 8.97 -32.12
C LEU A 49 -34.84 10.42 -32.45
N SER A 50 -35.83 11.18 -32.86
CA SER A 50 -35.72 12.60 -33.15
C SER A 50 -36.99 13.36 -32.77
N GLY A 51 -36.87 14.65 -32.42
CA GLY A 51 -37.97 15.46 -31.93
C GLY A 51 -38.46 15.01 -30.55
N VAL A 52 -39.67 15.46 -30.19
CA VAL A 52 -40.30 15.06 -28.93
C VAL A 52 -40.99 13.71 -29.14
N THR A 53 -40.55 12.68 -28.44
CA THR A 53 -41.22 11.35 -28.41
C THR A 53 -41.71 11.10 -27.00
N ASP A 54 -42.88 10.48 -26.85
CA ASP A 54 -43.44 10.17 -25.54
C ASP A 54 -43.82 8.69 -25.43
N SER A 55 -43.56 8.06 -24.28
CA SER A 55 -44.02 6.73 -23.94
C SER A 55 -43.63 5.64 -24.97
N VAL A 56 -42.42 5.72 -25.52
CA VAL A 56 -41.88 4.67 -26.41
C VAL A 56 -41.31 3.53 -25.56
N THR A 57 -41.72 2.30 -25.92
CA THR A 57 -41.19 1.09 -25.25
C THR A 57 -40.50 0.17 -26.25
N ILE A 58 -39.27 -0.21 -25.98
CA ILE A 58 -38.51 -1.22 -26.73
C ILE A 58 -38.28 -2.38 -25.75
N ASP A 59 -38.85 -3.54 -26.05
CA ASP A 59 -38.82 -4.69 -25.13
C ASP A 59 -38.45 -5.99 -25.85
N SER A 60 -37.63 -6.82 -25.19
CA SER A 60 -37.28 -8.16 -25.63
C SER A 60 -36.76 -8.21 -27.07
N SER A 61 -36.01 -7.20 -27.50
CA SER A 61 -35.56 -7.02 -28.87
C SER A 61 -34.03 -7.24 -28.98
N LYS A 62 -33.55 -7.52 -30.19
CA LYS A 62 -32.13 -7.73 -30.48
C LYS A 62 -31.59 -6.62 -31.39
N PHE A 63 -30.43 -6.13 -31.04
CA PHE A 63 -29.71 -5.11 -31.83
C PHE A 63 -28.36 -5.69 -32.24
N ILE A 64 -28.19 -5.94 -33.54
CA ILE A 64 -26.97 -6.57 -34.08
C ILE A 64 -26.22 -5.54 -34.93
N GLY A 65 -24.99 -5.26 -34.53
CA GLY A 65 -24.06 -4.40 -35.26
C GLY A 65 -23.10 -5.20 -36.15
N THR A 66 -22.17 -4.49 -36.75
CA THR A 66 -21.13 -5.06 -37.62
C THR A 66 -19.73 -4.58 -37.19
N VAL A 67 -19.64 -3.67 -36.23
CA VAL A 67 -18.41 -3.03 -35.82
C VAL A 67 -18.34 -3.02 -34.29
N THR A 68 -17.32 -3.59 -33.74
CA THR A 68 -17.08 -3.66 -32.29
C THR A 68 -16.28 -2.47 -31.76
N ASN A 69 -15.42 -1.89 -32.57
CA ASN A 69 -14.40 -0.91 -32.17
C ASN A 69 -14.48 0.37 -33.01
N SER A 70 -15.44 1.23 -32.71
CA SER A 70 -15.57 2.54 -33.39
C SER A 70 -16.12 3.60 -32.45
N SER A 71 -15.47 4.76 -32.40
CA SER A 71 -15.93 5.96 -31.66
C SER A 71 -16.86 6.87 -32.49
N SER A 72 -17.39 6.40 -33.61
CA SER A 72 -18.29 7.17 -34.44
C SER A 72 -19.77 6.96 -34.11
N SER A 73 -20.54 8.05 -33.99
CA SER A 73 -21.99 8.02 -33.79
C SER A 73 -22.75 7.27 -34.89
N ASN A 74 -22.14 7.07 -36.06
CA ASN A 74 -22.72 6.31 -37.15
C ASN A 74 -23.02 4.84 -36.81
N TYR A 75 -22.43 4.31 -35.75
CA TYR A 75 -22.54 2.89 -35.35
C TYR A 75 -23.39 2.68 -34.09
N VAL A 76 -23.98 3.71 -33.52
CA VAL A 76 -24.81 3.60 -32.29
C VAL A 76 -26.06 2.77 -32.55
N SER A 77 -26.39 1.83 -31.67
CA SER A 77 -27.59 0.99 -31.91
C SER A 77 -28.89 1.74 -31.70
N ILE A 78 -29.06 2.46 -30.57
CA ILE A 78 -30.17 3.38 -30.34
C ILE A 78 -29.59 4.79 -30.22
N TYR A 79 -29.90 5.64 -31.20
CA TYR A 79 -29.37 6.98 -31.30
C TYR A 79 -30.47 8.03 -31.16
N GLY A 80 -30.40 8.85 -30.12
CA GLY A 80 -31.30 9.99 -29.88
C GLY A 80 -30.46 11.24 -29.63
N TYR A 81 -30.33 12.10 -30.64
CA TYR A 81 -29.70 13.41 -30.50
C TYR A 81 -30.78 14.50 -30.81
N ASP A 82 -30.87 15.49 -29.92
CA ASP A 82 -32.00 16.43 -29.89
C ASP A 82 -33.36 15.72 -29.70
N ALA A 83 -33.40 14.61 -29.00
CA ALA A 83 -34.59 13.82 -28.79
C ALA A 83 -35.06 13.93 -27.32
N ALA A 84 -36.10 14.75 -27.10
CA ALA A 84 -36.77 14.81 -25.80
C ALA A 84 -37.71 13.58 -25.64
N ALA A 85 -37.15 12.47 -25.16
CA ALA A 85 -37.85 11.19 -25.07
C ALA A 85 -38.39 10.93 -23.66
N THR A 86 -39.52 11.56 -23.32
CA THR A 86 -40.20 11.33 -22.03
C THR A 86 -40.79 9.92 -21.94
N GLY A 87 -40.61 9.25 -20.83
CA GLY A 87 -41.14 7.88 -20.59
C GLY A 87 -40.57 6.81 -21.53
N LEU A 88 -39.40 7.04 -22.13
CA LEU A 88 -38.71 6.04 -22.94
C LEU A 88 -38.29 4.84 -22.07
N LYS A 89 -38.69 3.63 -22.53
CA LYS A 89 -38.33 2.37 -21.84
C LYS A 89 -37.60 1.43 -22.80
N ILE A 90 -36.41 0.98 -22.41
CA ILE A 90 -35.61 0.02 -23.16
C ILE A 90 -35.34 -1.17 -22.23
N LYS A 91 -36.01 -2.30 -22.52
CA LYS A 91 -36.03 -3.42 -21.57
C LYS A 91 -35.70 -4.76 -22.19
N ASN A 92 -35.12 -5.65 -21.39
CA ASN A 92 -34.95 -7.09 -21.69
C ASN A 92 -34.34 -7.35 -23.06
N SER A 93 -33.54 -6.42 -23.59
CA SER A 93 -33.05 -6.44 -24.97
C SER A 93 -31.55 -6.74 -25.00
N THR A 94 -31.06 -7.24 -26.14
CA THR A 94 -29.64 -7.55 -26.33
C THR A 94 -29.02 -6.64 -27.39
N PHE A 95 -27.82 -6.18 -27.10
CA PHE A 95 -27.02 -5.30 -27.97
C PHE A 95 -25.68 -5.98 -28.22
N THR A 96 -25.36 -6.27 -29.47
CA THR A 96 -24.14 -6.96 -29.85
C THR A 96 -23.43 -6.21 -30.95
N ASP A 97 -22.11 -6.03 -30.81
CA ASP A 97 -21.24 -5.37 -31.80
C ASP A 97 -21.77 -3.98 -32.24
N GLY A 98 -22.19 -3.17 -31.27
CA GLY A 98 -22.95 -1.94 -31.47
C GLY A 98 -22.15 -0.70 -31.84
N GLY A 99 -20.82 -0.78 -31.99
CA GLY A 99 -19.97 0.36 -32.30
C GLY A 99 -19.82 1.31 -31.11
N TRP A 100 -19.90 2.64 -31.34
CA TRP A 100 -19.51 3.65 -30.32
C TRP A 100 -20.27 3.53 -29.00
N TYR A 101 -21.59 3.62 -29.00
CA TYR A 101 -22.47 3.34 -27.87
C TYR A 101 -23.54 2.32 -28.26
N ALA A 102 -23.91 1.46 -27.34
CA ALA A 102 -25.13 0.67 -27.55
C ALA A 102 -26.35 1.57 -27.51
N ILE A 103 -26.42 2.48 -26.53
CA ILE A 103 -27.49 3.49 -26.39
C ILE A 103 -26.86 4.84 -26.18
N LEU A 104 -27.17 5.80 -27.05
CA LEU A 104 -26.76 7.20 -26.91
C LEU A 104 -27.99 8.09 -26.98
N LEU A 105 -28.32 8.74 -25.88
CA LEU A 105 -29.46 9.65 -25.73
C LEU A 105 -28.97 11.02 -25.23
N ASN A 106 -29.27 12.07 -25.99
CA ASN A 106 -29.01 13.45 -25.61
C ASN A 106 -30.24 14.32 -25.98
N SER A 107 -30.93 14.83 -24.97
CA SER A 107 -32.12 15.64 -25.20
C SER A 107 -31.80 17.07 -25.63
N ASN A 108 -30.55 17.54 -25.49
CA ASN A 108 -30.13 18.92 -25.76
C ASN A 108 -30.92 20.03 -25.05
N ASN A 109 -31.79 19.69 -24.12
CA ASN A 109 -32.64 20.65 -23.44
C ASN A 109 -32.37 20.67 -21.92
N SER A 110 -31.41 21.50 -21.51
CA SER A 110 -31.04 21.67 -20.09
C SER A 110 -32.08 22.44 -19.26
N SER A 111 -33.07 23.05 -19.89
CA SER A 111 -34.11 23.82 -19.20
C SER A 111 -35.42 23.07 -19.00
N SER A 112 -35.58 21.90 -19.62
CA SER A 112 -36.76 21.03 -19.49
C SER A 112 -36.33 19.58 -19.82
N SER A 113 -35.59 18.97 -18.97
CA SER A 113 -35.11 17.59 -19.15
C SER A 113 -36.30 16.62 -19.19
N PRO A 114 -36.36 15.68 -20.15
CA PRO A 114 -37.37 14.62 -20.13
C PRO A 114 -37.17 13.68 -18.93
N THR A 115 -38.28 13.15 -18.41
CA THR A 115 -38.27 12.23 -17.28
C THR A 115 -38.76 10.83 -17.66
N GLY A 116 -38.61 9.88 -16.79
CA GLY A 116 -39.10 8.51 -16.94
C GLY A 116 -38.32 7.66 -17.96
N LEU A 117 -37.06 8.03 -18.22
CA LEU A 117 -36.12 7.15 -18.92
C LEU A 117 -35.84 5.89 -18.06
N GLU A 118 -36.17 4.74 -18.62
CA GLU A 118 -35.92 3.43 -17.98
C GLU A 118 -35.12 2.51 -18.93
N ILE A 119 -33.94 2.09 -18.51
CA ILE A 119 -33.09 1.11 -19.21
C ILE A 119 -32.88 -0.07 -18.27
N SER A 120 -33.57 -1.19 -18.51
CA SER A 120 -33.61 -2.28 -17.53
C SER A 120 -33.52 -3.68 -18.14
N GLY A 121 -32.76 -4.59 -17.48
CA GLY A 121 -32.65 -6.00 -17.85
C GLY A 121 -32.02 -6.23 -19.23
N ASN A 122 -31.22 -5.30 -19.75
CA ASN A 122 -30.58 -5.44 -21.06
C ASN A 122 -29.18 -6.07 -20.94
N THR A 123 -28.76 -6.69 -22.03
CA THR A 123 -27.37 -7.23 -22.14
C THR A 123 -26.65 -6.52 -23.29
N PHE A 124 -25.50 -5.96 -22.95
CA PHE A 124 -24.61 -5.27 -23.89
C PHE A 124 -23.32 -6.07 -24.03
N THR A 125 -22.94 -6.43 -25.25
CA THR A 125 -21.76 -7.25 -25.51
C THR A 125 -20.93 -6.64 -26.63
N ASN A 126 -19.64 -6.41 -26.37
CA ASN A 126 -18.67 -5.94 -27.34
C ASN A 126 -19.12 -4.65 -28.05
N THR A 127 -19.67 -3.70 -27.32
CA THR A 127 -19.86 -2.30 -27.78
C THR A 127 -18.70 -1.46 -27.25
N TYR A 128 -18.26 -0.46 -27.99
CA TYR A 128 -17.15 0.39 -27.51
C TYR A 128 -17.49 1.03 -26.16
N ASN A 129 -18.73 1.55 -26.02
CA ASN A 129 -19.32 2.00 -24.76
C ASN A 129 -20.71 1.39 -24.56
N GLY A 130 -21.16 1.34 -23.31
CA GLY A 130 -22.49 0.86 -22.95
C GLY A 130 -23.60 1.90 -23.19
N ILE A 131 -23.94 2.69 -22.17
CA ILE A 131 -25.06 3.62 -22.14
C ILE A 131 -24.58 5.06 -21.94
N TYR A 132 -25.05 5.98 -22.76
CA TYR A 132 -24.91 7.42 -22.57
C TYR A 132 -26.29 8.08 -22.48
N ALA A 133 -26.50 8.84 -21.40
CA ALA A 133 -27.68 9.69 -21.25
C ALA A 133 -27.26 11.10 -20.80
N LYS A 134 -27.82 12.12 -21.50
CA LYS A 134 -27.55 13.52 -21.18
C LYS A 134 -28.84 14.36 -21.17
N TYR A 135 -28.97 15.15 -20.11
CA TYR A 135 -30.17 15.99 -19.87
C TYR A 135 -31.45 15.17 -19.75
N PHE A 136 -31.43 14.09 -18.96
CA PHE A 136 -32.59 13.31 -18.56
C PHE A 136 -32.69 13.32 -17.04
N ASP A 137 -33.84 13.65 -16.47
CA ASP A 137 -34.02 13.71 -15.02
C ASP A 137 -34.68 12.45 -14.50
N ALA A 138 -34.26 12.04 -13.28
CA ALA A 138 -34.76 10.85 -12.59
C ALA A 138 -34.67 9.59 -13.45
N VAL A 139 -33.49 9.31 -13.99
CA VAL A 139 -33.17 8.15 -14.83
C VAL A 139 -33.20 6.87 -14.02
N THR A 140 -33.75 5.79 -14.56
CA THR A 140 -33.68 4.45 -13.98
C THR A 140 -32.86 3.53 -14.86
N ILE A 141 -31.71 3.06 -14.39
CA ILE A 141 -30.84 2.08 -15.07
C ILE A 141 -30.64 0.90 -14.10
N ARG A 142 -31.32 -0.22 -14.36
CA ARG A 142 -31.29 -1.35 -13.43
C ARG A 142 -31.17 -2.72 -14.08
N GLY A 143 -30.48 -3.65 -13.41
CA GLY A 143 -30.39 -5.04 -13.82
C GLY A 143 -29.78 -5.26 -15.20
N ASN A 144 -28.95 -4.35 -15.70
CA ASN A 144 -28.30 -4.50 -16.98
C ASN A 144 -26.97 -5.24 -16.83
N THR A 145 -26.61 -6.01 -17.87
CA THR A 145 -25.30 -6.64 -17.98
C THR A 145 -24.51 -6.00 -19.12
N ILE A 146 -23.40 -5.38 -18.81
CA ILE A 146 -22.49 -4.71 -19.74
C ILE A 146 -21.17 -5.45 -19.70
N LYS A 147 -20.79 -6.13 -20.81
CA LYS A 147 -19.61 -7.00 -20.81
C LYS A 147 -18.94 -7.14 -22.17
N GLY A 148 -17.65 -7.43 -22.14
CA GLY A 148 -16.89 -7.75 -23.36
C GLY A 148 -15.45 -7.26 -23.31
N SER A 149 -14.59 -7.85 -24.13
CA SER A 149 -13.19 -7.45 -24.31
C SER A 149 -12.99 -6.27 -25.24
N GLU A 150 -14.05 -5.84 -25.95
CA GLU A 150 -14.03 -4.74 -26.93
C GLU A 150 -14.71 -3.47 -26.37
N MET A 151 -14.73 -3.30 -25.04
CA MET A 151 -15.30 -2.11 -24.38
C MET A 151 -14.16 -1.29 -23.76
N TYR A 152 -14.11 0.01 -24.05
CA TYR A 152 -12.92 0.82 -23.79
C TYR A 152 -13.13 2.02 -22.87
N ASP A 153 -14.20 2.82 -23.04
CA ASP A 153 -14.35 4.06 -22.26
C ASP A 153 -15.35 3.92 -21.10
N TYR A 154 -16.66 3.79 -21.40
CA TYR A 154 -17.73 3.88 -20.38
C TYR A 154 -18.66 2.68 -20.37
N GLY A 155 -18.91 2.11 -19.20
CA GLY A 155 -20.07 1.25 -18.97
C GLY A 155 -21.36 2.07 -18.98
N LEU A 156 -21.48 2.98 -18.03
CA LEU A 156 -22.56 3.98 -17.94
C LEU A 156 -21.95 5.37 -17.90
N ASN A 157 -22.47 6.27 -18.72
CA ASN A 157 -22.10 7.70 -18.74
C ASN A 157 -23.37 8.56 -18.64
N LEU A 158 -23.53 9.25 -17.51
CA LEU A 158 -24.63 10.17 -17.27
C LEU A 158 -24.09 11.59 -17.12
N GLU A 159 -24.61 12.52 -17.93
CA GLU A 159 -24.25 13.93 -17.87
C GLU A 159 -25.46 14.82 -17.69
N TYR A 160 -25.44 15.71 -16.73
CA TYR A 160 -26.56 16.63 -16.45
C TYR A 160 -27.88 15.87 -16.29
N CYS A 161 -27.85 14.72 -15.61
CA CYS A 161 -29.03 13.94 -15.30
C CYS A 161 -29.38 14.18 -13.83
N ASP A 162 -30.34 15.08 -13.61
CA ASP A 162 -30.68 15.57 -12.28
C ASP A 162 -31.80 14.77 -11.60
N GLY A 163 -32.01 15.02 -10.30
CA GLY A 163 -33.05 14.39 -9.49
C GLY A 163 -32.70 13.00 -9.01
N ALA A 164 -33.72 12.24 -8.60
CA ALA A 164 -33.60 10.92 -7.98
C ALA A 164 -33.26 9.83 -9.02
N ASN A 165 -32.06 9.87 -9.57
CA ASN A 165 -31.58 8.81 -10.45
C ASN A 165 -31.45 7.49 -9.68
N VAL A 166 -31.76 6.36 -10.34
CA VAL A 166 -31.61 5.02 -9.80
C VAL A 166 -30.70 4.20 -10.71
N ILE A 167 -29.53 3.86 -10.23
CA ILE A 167 -28.56 2.98 -10.90
C ILE A 167 -28.37 1.76 -10.02
N GLU A 168 -29.06 0.66 -10.33
CA GLU A 168 -29.20 -0.45 -9.38
C GLU A 168 -29.05 -1.82 -10.03
N GLY A 169 -28.32 -2.73 -9.35
CA GLY A 169 -28.24 -4.14 -9.74
C GLY A 169 -27.61 -4.36 -11.11
N ASN A 170 -26.75 -3.45 -11.59
CA ASN A 170 -26.11 -3.62 -12.88
C ASN A 170 -24.79 -4.40 -12.71
N THR A 171 -24.50 -5.27 -13.68
CA THR A 171 -23.21 -5.96 -13.82
C THR A 171 -22.40 -5.31 -14.93
N ILE A 172 -21.24 -4.73 -14.60
CA ILE A 172 -20.34 -4.08 -15.56
C ILE A 172 -18.99 -4.80 -15.46
N TYR A 173 -18.67 -5.60 -16.47
CA TYR A 173 -17.46 -6.40 -16.51
C TYR A 173 -16.72 -6.27 -17.84
N SER A 174 -15.61 -5.56 -17.83
CA SER A 174 -14.70 -5.49 -18.98
C SER A 174 -13.27 -5.16 -18.55
N PRO A 175 -12.29 -5.98 -18.96
CA PRO A 175 -10.88 -5.78 -18.55
C PRO A 175 -10.18 -4.61 -19.25
N GLN A 176 -10.86 -3.88 -20.13
CA GLN A 176 -10.29 -2.73 -20.86
C GLN A 176 -11.10 -1.44 -20.67
N LEU A 177 -12.14 -1.49 -19.85
CA LEU A 177 -13.05 -0.36 -19.66
C LEU A 177 -12.47 0.66 -18.69
N THR A 178 -12.35 1.91 -19.12
CA THR A 178 -11.81 2.99 -18.29
C THR A 178 -12.76 3.39 -17.16
N TYR A 179 -14.07 3.49 -17.41
CA TYR A 179 -15.05 3.88 -16.40
C TYR A 179 -16.20 2.89 -16.31
N GLY A 180 -16.46 2.36 -15.11
CA GLY A 180 -17.65 1.55 -14.84
C GLY A 180 -18.91 2.41 -14.89
N ILE A 181 -19.08 3.31 -13.92
CA ILE A 181 -20.15 4.33 -13.84
C ILE A 181 -19.50 5.69 -13.78
N TYR A 182 -19.82 6.54 -14.74
CA TYR A 182 -19.35 7.93 -14.83
C TYR A 182 -20.52 8.90 -14.70
N LEU A 183 -20.48 9.79 -13.72
CA LEU A 183 -21.47 10.83 -13.47
C LEU A 183 -20.80 12.19 -13.58
N ASN A 184 -21.44 13.11 -14.34
CA ASN A 184 -20.94 14.46 -14.53
C ASN A 184 -22.06 15.48 -14.44
N TYR A 185 -22.02 16.37 -13.46
CA TYR A 185 -23.07 17.34 -13.18
C TYR A 185 -24.45 16.69 -12.93
N CYS A 186 -24.51 15.54 -12.27
CA CYS A 186 -25.75 14.88 -11.91
C CYS A 186 -26.14 15.30 -10.48
N GLN A 187 -27.14 16.19 -10.40
CA GLN A 187 -27.50 16.86 -9.15
C GLN A 187 -28.86 16.36 -8.64
N ALA A 188 -28.82 15.73 -7.48
CA ALA A 188 -30.02 15.46 -6.70
C ALA A 188 -30.20 16.50 -5.58
N THR A 189 -31.23 16.38 -4.77
CA THR A 189 -31.53 17.30 -3.66
C THR A 189 -31.85 16.55 -2.39
N SER A 190 -31.68 17.20 -1.25
CA SER A 190 -32.05 16.62 0.04
C SER A 190 -33.54 16.24 0.07
N GLY A 191 -33.80 14.97 0.44
CA GLY A 191 -35.14 14.37 0.43
C GLY A 191 -35.58 13.82 -0.92
N ASN A 192 -34.72 13.91 -1.96
CA ASN A 192 -34.94 13.35 -3.29
C ASN A 192 -33.57 12.93 -3.88
N GLU A 193 -32.82 12.15 -3.11
CA GLU A 193 -31.47 11.73 -3.42
C GLU A 193 -31.44 10.72 -4.59
N ALA A 194 -30.33 10.69 -5.30
CA ALA A 194 -30.04 9.64 -6.28
C ALA A 194 -29.49 8.39 -5.57
N THR A 195 -29.76 7.21 -6.12
CA THR A 195 -29.33 5.93 -5.58
C THR A 195 -28.44 5.17 -6.57
N ILE A 196 -27.26 4.77 -6.15
CA ILE A 196 -26.33 3.89 -6.85
C ILE A 196 -26.13 2.67 -5.99
N ALA A 197 -26.84 1.58 -6.25
CA ALA A 197 -26.89 0.47 -5.30
C ALA A 197 -26.78 -0.91 -5.96
N ASN A 198 -26.24 -1.88 -5.20
CA ASN A 198 -26.20 -3.28 -5.63
C ASN A 198 -25.52 -3.48 -7.00
N ASN A 199 -24.60 -2.61 -7.42
CA ASN A 199 -23.91 -2.76 -8.69
C ASN A 199 -22.64 -3.60 -8.50
N LEU A 200 -22.39 -4.49 -9.46
CA LEU A 200 -21.16 -5.26 -9.57
C LEU A 200 -20.33 -4.67 -10.71
N ILE A 201 -19.14 -4.14 -10.38
CA ILE A 201 -18.29 -3.41 -11.32
C ILE A 201 -16.88 -4.00 -11.28
N SER A 202 -16.41 -4.51 -12.42
CA SER A 202 -15.01 -4.97 -12.56
C SER A 202 -14.44 -4.45 -13.89
N VAL A 203 -13.55 -3.45 -13.80
CA VAL A 203 -13.05 -2.68 -14.93
C VAL A 203 -11.55 -2.42 -14.82
N GLU A 204 -10.94 -1.77 -15.82
CA GLU A 204 -9.50 -1.47 -15.81
C GLU A 204 -9.17 -0.34 -14.85
N ASP A 205 -9.71 0.89 -15.08
CA ASP A 205 -9.24 2.07 -14.35
C ASP A 205 -10.19 2.49 -13.21
N HIS A 206 -11.32 3.10 -13.51
CA HIS A 206 -12.20 3.70 -12.52
C HIS A 206 -13.53 2.97 -12.38
N GLY A 207 -13.87 2.58 -11.18
CA GLY A 207 -15.13 1.90 -10.89
C GLY A 207 -16.33 2.84 -10.96
N ILE A 208 -16.50 3.68 -9.94
CA ILE A 208 -17.50 4.75 -9.87
C ILE A 208 -16.75 6.09 -9.89
N TYR A 209 -17.07 6.92 -10.88
CA TYR A 209 -16.41 8.22 -11.08
C TYR A 209 -17.42 9.35 -10.99
N LEU A 210 -17.38 10.12 -9.90
CA LEU A 210 -18.15 11.35 -9.71
C LEU A 210 -17.29 12.53 -10.18
N ASN A 211 -17.51 13.00 -11.41
CA ASN A 211 -16.76 14.12 -11.97
C ASN A 211 -17.22 15.44 -11.32
N TYR A 212 -17.50 16.48 -12.03
CA TYR A 212 -17.89 17.79 -11.46
C TYR A 212 -19.30 17.80 -10.87
N TYR A 213 -19.49 18.44 -9.71
CA TYR A 213 -20.77 18.87 -9.14
C TYR A 213 -21.85 17.78 -9.06
N ASN A 214 -21.51 16.60 -8.52
CA ASN A 214 -22.49 15.56 -8.21
C ASN A 214 -22.93 15.71 -6.75
N TYR A 215 -24.22 15.95 -6.52
CA TYR A 215 -24.77 16.18 -5.20
C TYR A 215 -25.78 15.11 -4.81
N TYR A 216 -25.79 14.73 -3.50
CA TYR A 216 -26.77 13.82 -2.92
C TYR A 216 -26.86 12.49 -3.66
N GLN A 217 -25.69 11.90 -3.97
CA GLN A 217 -25.58 10.55 -4.51
C GLN A 217 -25.43 9.56 -3.36
N ASN A 218 -26.40 8.68 -3.17
CA ASN A 218 -26.36 7.62 -2.18
C ASN A 218 -25.78 6.35 -2.83
N MET A 219 -24.56 5.98 -2.44
CA MET A 219 -23.84 4.80 -2.91
C MET A 219 -23.94 3.70 -1.86
N TYR A 220 -24.72 2.65 -2.14
CA TYR A 220 -25.02 1.59 -1.19
C TYR A 220 -24.73 0.20 -1.75
N TYR A 221 -24.10 -0.65 -0.98
CA TYR A 221 -23.94 -2.07 -1.34
C TYR A 221 -23.37 -2.30 -2.74
N ASN A 222 -22.41 -1.51 -3.21
CA ASN A 222 -21.74 -1.79 -4.47
C ASN A 222 -20.50 -2.64 -4.25
N SER A 223 -20.25 -3.61 -5.13
CA SER A 223 -18.99 -4.35 -5.23
C SER A 223 -18.20 -3.84 -6.42
N VAL A 224 -17.09 -3.17 -6.16
CA VAL A 224 -16.28 -2.51 -7.17
C VAL A 224 -14.84 -3.01 -7.10
N LYS A 225 -14.37 -3.56 -8.22
CA LYS A 225 -12.98 -3.98 -8.40
C LYS A 225 -12.39 -3.27 -9.63
N VAL A 226 -11.24 -2.65 -9.47
CA VAL A 226 -10.47 -2.08 -10.58
C VAL A 226 -9.06 -2.68 -10.60
N ARG A 227 -8.47 -2.77 -11.81
CA ARG A 227 -7.10 -3.31 -11.98
C ARG A 227 -6.05 -2.25 -11.76
N ASP A 228 -6.36 -1.03 -12.17
CA ASP A 228 -5.51 0.14 -11.97
C ASP A 228 -6.38 1.29 -11.44
N SER A 229 -5.78 2.39 -10.96
CA SER A 229 -6.48 3.59 -10.50
C SER A 229 -7.47 3.36 -9.33
N TYR A 230 -8.64 4.01 -9.27
CA TYR A 230 -9.50 4.12 -8.08
C TYR A 230 -10.84 3.40 -8.26
N ALA A 231 -11.24 2.56 -7.29
CA ALA A 231 -12.59 1.97 -7.28
C ALA A 231 -13.68 3.04 -7.13
N LEU A 232 -13.42 4.08 -6.33
CA LEU A 232 -14.25 5.29 -6.24
C LEU A 232 -13.38 6.53 -6.44
N PHE A 233 -13.74 7.36 -7.43
CA PHE A 233 -13.09 8.64 -7.63
C PHE A 233 -14.11 9.79 -7.57
N THR A 234 -13.79 10.85 -6.82
CA THR A 234 -14.62 12.03 -6.72
C THR A 234 -13.83 13.28 -7.07
N TYR A 235 -14.35 14.09 -7.99
CA TYR A 235 -13.70 15.31 -8.43
C TYR A 235 -14.37 16.57 -7.86
N SER A 236 -13.88 17.73 -8.26
CA SER A 236 -14.22 19.04 -7.71
C SER A 236 -15.71 19.38 -7.74
N GLY A 237 -16.20 20.00 -6.68
CA GLY A 237 -17.56 20.52 -6.57
C GLY A 237 -18.60 19.49 -6.10
N SER A 238 -18.28 18.20 -6.06
CA SER A 238 -19.21 17.19 -5.53
C SER A 238 -19.33 17.29 -4.01
N SER A 239 -20.54 17.09 -3.46
CA SER A 239 -20.79 17.16 -2.01
C SER A 239 -22.09 16.49 -1.57
N ASN A 240 -22.26 16.32 -0.26
CA ASN A 240 -23.45 15.75 0.36
C ASN A 240 -23.78 14.32 -0.12
N ASN A 241 -22.77 13.56 -0.51
CA ASN A 241 -22.97 12.19 -0.93
C ASN A 241 -22.89 11.24 0.29
N THR A 242 -23.49 10.07 0.16
CA THR A 242 -23.49 9.01 1.18
C THR A 242 -22.79 7.76 0.62
N LEU A 243 -21.98 7.10 1.45
CA LEU A 243 -21.23 5.91 1.07
C LEU A 243 -21.35 4.86 2.19
N ILE A 244 -22.18 3.84 2.01
CA ILE A 244 -22.43 2.83 3.05
C ILE A 244 -22.47 1.43 2.47
N ASN A 245 -21.86 0.46 3.15
CA ASN A 245 -21.85 -0.97 2.82
C ASN A 245 -21.21 -1.30 1.47
N ASN A 246 -20.28 -0.51 0.96
CA ASN A 246 -19.63 -0.81 -0.31
C ASN A 246 -18.34 -1.61 -0.09
N ILE A 247 -17.98 -2.44 -1.07
CA ILE A 247 -16.65 -3.05 -1.19
C ILE A 247 -15.94 -2.36 -2.37
N LEU A 248 -14.87 -1.64 -2.08
CA LEU A 248 -14.09 -0.86 -3.02
C LEU A 248 -12.66 -1.39 -3.06
N LEU A 249 -12.29 -2.07 -4.14
CA LEU A 249 -10.99 -2.71 -4.31
C LEU A 249 -10.25 -2.15 -5.53
N THR A 250 -8.98 -1.82 -5.34
CA THR A 250 -8.03 -1.63 -6.45
C THR A 250 -6.86 -2.60 -6.34
N GLU A 251 -6.49 -3.21 -7.46
CA GLU A 251 -5.30 -4.06 -7.58
C GLU A 251 -4.02 -3.23 -7.81
N SER A 252 -4.17 -1.90 -8.03
CA SER A 252 -3.03 -0.99 -8.17
C SER A 252 -2.17 -1.00 -6.91
N THR A 253 -0.85 -1.05 -7.09
CA THR A 253 0.11 -0.99 -5.99
C THR A 253 0.54 0.43 -5.63
N GLY A 254 -0.01 1.44 -6.30
CA GLY A 254 0.31 2.86 -6.11
C GLY A 254 -0.88 3.76 -5.83
N ASP A 255 -2.11 3.23 -5.97
CA ASP A 255 -3.33 4.01 -5.84
C ASP A 255 -4.19 3.57 -4.64
N ALA A 256 -4.98 4.51 -4.14
CA ALA A 256 -5.95 4.25 -3.09
C ALA A 256 -7.22 3.59 -3.67
N ALA A 257 -7.97 2.85 -2.85
CA ALA A 257 -9.28 2.33 -3.25
C ALA A 257 -10.28 3.46 -3.50
N ALA A 258 -10.23 4.52 -2.69
CA ALA A 258 -11.09 5.69 -2.83
C ALA A 258 -10.29 7.01 -2.87
N TYR A 259 -10.62 7.86 -3.85
CA TYR A 259 -10.12 9.23 -3.96
C TYR A 259 -11.24 10.22 -3.65
N PHE A 260 -11.12 10.95 -2.56
CA PHE A 260 -11.98 12.07 -2.21
C PHE A 260 -11.27 13.40 -2.47
N TYR A 261 -11.79 14.22 -3.38
CA TYR A 261 -11.22 15.55 -3.66
C TYR A 261 -11.01 16.37 -2.39
N ASN A 262 -11.97 16.29 -1.47
CA ASN A 262 -11.88 16.79 -0.10
C ASN A 262 -12.89 16.06 0.81
N THR A 263 -12.86 16.34 2.10
CA THR A 263 -13.74 15.69 3.09
C THR A 263 -15.23 16.06 2.97
N SER A 264 -15.59 17.14 2.31
CA SER A 264 -17.00 17.54 2.13
C SER A 264 -17.73 16.78 0.99
N VAL A 265 -17.01 15.98 0.23
CA VAL A 265 -17.59 15.13 -0.83
C VAL A 265 -18.62 14.16 -0.25
N VAL A 266 -18.29 13.54 0.87
CA VAL A 266 -19.17 12.63 1.60
C VAL A 266 -19.59 13.26 2.92
N THR A 267 -20.88 13.20 3.25
CA THR A 267 -21.43 13.65 4.54
C THR A 267 -21.70 12.49 5.49
N ASN A 268 -21.87 11.31 4.96
CA ASN A 268 -22.06 10.09 5.70
C ASN A 268 -21.31 8.95 4.99
N SER A 269 -20.32 8.39 5.66
CA SER A 269 -19.55 7.25 5.16
C SER A 269 -19.28 6.30 6.32
N ASP A 270 -19.75 5.06 6.21
CA ASP A 270 -19.48 4.01 7.19
C ASP A 270 -19.79 2.61 6.66
N TYR A 271 -19.30 1.57 7.30
CA TYR A 271 -19.48 0.17 6.92
C TYR A 271 -19.00 -0.12 5.49
N ASN A 272 -17.90 0.47 5.06
CA ASN A 272 -17.30 0.21 3.76
C ASN A 272 -16.04 -0.63 3.92
N ASP A 273 -15.70 -1.37 2.89
CA ASP A 273 -14.39 -1.96 2.74
C ASP A 273 -13.60 -1.19 1.69
N PHE A 274 -12.44 -0.66 2.08
CA PHE A 274 -11.51 0.05 1.21
C PHE A 274 -10.23 -0.76 1.08
N TYR A 275 -10.11 -1.60 0.08
CA TYR A 275 -8.95 -2.45 -0.07
C TYR A 275 -8.03 -2.06 -1.23
N THR A 276 -6.75 -2.03 -0.95
CA THR A 276 -5.67 -1.88 -1.92
C THR A 276 -4.42 -2.58 -1.39
N ALA A 277 -3.58 -3.09 -2.30
CA ALA A 277 -2.24 -3.56 -1.95
C ALA A 277 -1.27 -2.40 -1.60
N TYR A 278 -1.68 -1.15 -1.84
CA TYR A 278 -0.98 0.05 -1.40
C TYR A 278 -1.23 0.33 0.09
N ALA A 279 -0.27 0.98 0.76
CA ALA A 279 -0.35 1.27 2.19
C ALA A 279 -1.51 2.20 2.60
N TYR A 280 -2.07 2.93 1.65
CA TYR A 280 -3.03 4.00 1.92
C TYR A 280 -4.31 3.78 1.11
N PRO A 281 -5.34 3.17 1.72
CA PRO A 281 -6.59 2.85 1.03
C PRO A 281 -7.43 4.06 0.64
N ILE A 282 -7.13 5.23 1.21
CA ILE A 282 -7.90 6.45 0.96
C ILE A 282 -6.97 7.61 0.61
N TYR A 283 -7.36 8.39 -0.41
CA TYR A 283 -6.76 9.69 -0.69
C TYR A 283 -7.75 10.82 -0.36
N SER A 284 -7.35 11.74 0.51
CA SER A 284 -8.07 13.00 0.76
C SER A 284 -7.09 14.05 1.28
N ASN A 285 -6.77 15.06 0.46
CA ASN A 285 -5.68 16.00 0.73
C ASN A 285 -4.37 15.30 1.11
N GLY A 286 -4.02 14.24 0.37
CA GLY A 286 -2.90 13.33 0.61
C GLY A 286 -3.36 11.94 1.05
N ASN A 287 -2.43 11.00 0.95
CA ASN A 287 -2.66 9.59 1.29
C ASN A 287 -3.00 9.41 2.76
N LYS A 288 -3.94 8.52 3.07
CA LYS A 288 -4.42 8.21 4.42
C LYS A 288 -4.51 6.71 4.64
N THR A 289 -4.04 6.25 5.78
CA THR A 289 -4.49 4.95 6.31
C THR A 289 -5.96 5.04 6.71
N LEU A 290 -6.63 3.90 6.85
CA LEU A 290 -8.02 3.89 7.32
C LEU A 290 -8.14 4.56 8.70
N VAL A 291 -7.21 4.28 9.62
CA VAL A 291 -7.17 4.90 10.96
C VAL A 291 -7.04 6.44 10.89
N GLN A 292 -6.18 6.95 10.00
CA GLN A 292 -6.04 8.39 9.79
C GLN A 292 -7.32 9.01 9.21
N TRP A 293 -8.04 8.29 8.35
CA TRP A 293 -9.32 8.72 7.82
C TRP A 293 -10.43 8.69 8.89
N GLN A 294 -10.49 7.64 9.68
CA GLN A 294 -11.41 7.53 10.82
C GLN A 294 -11.25 8.67 11.85
N ALA A 295 -10.03 9.19 12.00
CA ALA A 295 -9.78 10.35 12.86
C ALA A 295 -10.50 11.64 12.42
N TYR A 296 -10.97 11.73 11.16
CA TYR A 296 -11.83 12.81 10.68
C TYR A 296 -13.31 12.60 11.01
N GLY A 297 -13.69 11.47 11.63
CA GLY A 297 -15.06 11.14 12.03
C GLY A 297 -15.87 10.37 10.99
N TYR A 298 -15.24 9.82 9.98
CA TYR A 298 -15.84 8.95 8.95
C TYR A 298 -15.45 7.50 9.15
N ASP A 299 -16.23 6.60 8.60
CA ASP A 299 -15.87 5.18 8.41
C ASP A 299 -15.42 4.44 9.68
N SER A 300 -16.06 4.75 10.82
CA SER A 300 -15.71 4.16 12.12
C SER A 300 -15.90 2.63 12.18
N SER A 301 -16.82 2.09 11.38
CA SER A 301 -17.12 0.66 11.26
C SER A 301 -16.61 0.06 9.95
N SER A 302 -15.88 0.84 9.17
CA SER A 302 -15.31 0.39 7.90
C SER A 302 -14.00 -0.38 8.10
N VAL A 303 -13.64 -1.19 7.11
CA VAL A 303 -12.47 -2.06 7.12
C VAL A 303 -11.59 -1.83 5.88
N SER A 304 -10.39 -2.41 5.89
CA SER A 304 -9.48 -2.45 4.74
C SER A 304 -8.97 -3.88 4.60
N ILE A 305 -9.77 -4.75 4.00
CA ILE A 305 -9.58 -6.20 3.97
C ILE A 305 -9.71 -6.69 2.54
N ASP A 306 -8.84 -7.63 2.12
CA ASP A 306 -9.02 -8.28 0.83
C ASP A 306 -10.35 -9.06 0.81
N PRO A 307 -11.29 -8.73 -0.06
CA PRO A 307 -12.52 -9.49 -0.17
C PRO A 307 -12.30 -10.90 -0.72
N PHE A 308 -11.12 -11.23 -1.24
CA PHE A 308 -10.81 -12.52 -1.86
C PHE A 308 -11.88 -12.96 -2.85
N TYR A 309 -12.19 -12.10 -3.82
CA TYR A 309 -13.22 -12.40 -4.81
C TYR A 309 -12.95 -13.70 -5.57
N ASN A 310 -13.97 -14.55 -5.66
CA ASN A 310 -13.87 -15.84 -6.34
C ASN A 310 -13.56 -15.72 -7.84
N THR A 311 -14.11 -14.72 -8.51
CA THR A 311 -13.83 -14.38 -9.91
C THR A 311 -14.03 -12.90 -10.18
N ASP A 312 -13.37 -12.37 -11.22
CA ASP A 312 -13.52 -10.96 -11.65
C ASP A 312 -14.92 -10.63 -12.20
N SER A 313 -15.68 -11.62 -12.61
CA SER A 313 -16.97 -11.40 -13.25
C SER A 313 -18.17 -11.53 -12.30
N THR A 314 -17.97 -12.15 -11.15
CA THR A 314 -19.04 -12.38 -10.17
C THR A 314 -18.80 -11.65 -8.85
N LEU A 315 -17.55 -11.31 -8.53
CA LEU A 315 -17.14 -10.58 -7.33
C LEU A 315 -17.82 -11.09 -6.04
N VAL A 316 -17.96 -12.41 -5.89
CA VAL A 316 -18.45 -13.00 -4.65
C VAL A 316 -17.31 -12.98 -3.63
N PRO A 317 -17.46 -12.28 -2.51
CA PRO A 317 -16.43 -12.28 -1.47
C PRO A 317 -16.31 -13.66 -0.82
N THR A 318 -15.06 -14.01 -0.45
CA THR A 318 -14.79 -15.23 0.34
C THR A 318 -14.13 -14.89 1.69
N SER A 319 -14.00 -13.61 2.02
CA SER A 319 -13.53 -13.15 3.31
C SER A 319 -14.61 -13.30 4.38
N TYR A 320 -14.34 -14.10 5.41
CA TYR A 320 -15.20 -14.22 6.60
C TYR A 320 -15.44 -12.88 7.32
N ILE A 321 -14.49 -11.97 7.17
CA ILE A 321 -14.53 -10.67 7.86
C ILE A 321 -15.62 -9.76 7.29
N LEU A 322 -16.00 -9.93 6.04
CA LEU A 322 -17.02 -9.11 5.36
C LEU A 322 -18.42 -9.71 5.47
N ASP A 323 -18.54 -10.98 5.89
CA ASP A 323 -19.80 -11.69 6.13
C ASP A 323 -20.50 -11.10 7.37
N ASN A 324 -21.74 -10.69 7.25
CA ASN A 324 -22.57 -10.12 8.31
C ASN A 324 -21.99 -8.83 8.95
N LYS A 325 -21.30 -7.97 8.19
CA LYS A 325 -20.61 -6.78 8.72
C LYS A 325 -21.19 -5.44 8.26
N GLY A 326 -22.17 -5.44 7.40
CA GLY A 326 -22.86 -4.22 6.97
C GLY A 326 -23.91 -3.72 7.98
N THR A 327 -24.56 -2.63 7.62
CA THR A 327 -25.67 -2.03 8.37
C THR A 327 -26.93 -1.96 7.51
N LEU A 328 -28.10 -2.05 8.13
CA LEU A 328 -29.38 -2.04 7.43
C LEU A 328 -29.60 -0.68 6.70
N ILE A 329 -29.91 -0.75 5.43
CA ILE A 329 -30.47 0.36 4.63
C ILE A 329 -31.93 0.01 4.35
N ALA A 330 -32.86 0.74 4.97
CA ALA A 330 -34.27 0.37 5.00
C ALA A 330 -34.94 0.26 3.60
N ASP A 331 -34.45 1.03 2.63
CA ASP A 331 -34.99 1.06 1.28
C ASP A 331 -34.35 0.04 0.32
N ILE A 332 -33.35 -0.72 0.79
CA ILE A 332 -32.64 -1.73 -0.01
C ILE A 332 -32.68 -3.07 0.75
N THR A 333 -33.77 -3.81 0.52
CA THR A 333 -34.07 -5.06 1.24
C THR A 333 -33.51 -6.31 0.62
N ASP A 334 -33.16 -6.23 -0.67
CA ASP A 334 -32.67 -7.37 -1.44
C ASP A 334 -31.29 -7.08 -2.05
N ASP A 335 -30.52 -8.10 -2.28
CA ASP A 335 -29.24 -8.04 -2.99
C ASP A 335 -29.44 -7.95 -4.52
N MET A 336 -28.33 -7.89 -5.29
CA MET A 336 -28.40 -7.79 -6.75
C MET A 336 -29.06 -9.00 -7.44
N TYR A 337 -29.18 -10.14 -6.77
CA TYR A 337 -29.82 -11.36 -7.28
C TYR A 337 -31.22 -11.56 -6.73
N GLY A 338 -31.72 -10.65 -5.88
CA GLY A 338 -33.03 -10.73 -5.25
C GLY A 338 -33.08 -11.62 -4.00
N ASN A 339 -31.92 -11.94 -3.41
CA ASN A 339 -31.87 -12.56 -2.09
C ASN A 339 -32.12 -11.50 -1.03
N SER A 340 -32.94 -11.84 -0.03
CA SER A 340 -33.25 -10.86 1.05
C SER A 340 -32.04 -10.62 1.93
N ARG A 341 -31.72 -9.34 2.16
CA ARG A 341 -30.67 -8.93 3.06
C ARG A 341 -31.05 -9.14 4.52
N SER A 342 -30.05 -9.45 5.36
CA SER A 342 -30.23 -9.53 6.81
C SER A 342 -30.79 -8.21 7.35
N VAL A 343 -31.82 -8.28 8.17
CA VAL A 343 -32.45 -7.11 8.79
C VAL A 343 -31.65 -6.53 9.96
N THR A 344 -30.58 -7.19 10.37
CA THR A 344 -29.72 -6.77 11.49
C THR A 344 -28.29 -6.55 11.07
N THR A 345 -27.72 -7.46 10.32
CA THR A 345 -26.32 -7.50 9.91
C THR A 345 -26.23 -7.99 8.47
N PRO A 346 -26.62 -7.17 7.47
CA PRO A 346 -26.44 -7.51 6.08
C PRO A 346 -24.95 -7.56 5.71
N ASP A 347 -24.63 -8.17 4.61
CA ASP A 347 -23.25 -8.16 4.09
C ASP A 347 -22.91 -6.82 3.46
N MET A 348 -21.62 -6.49 3.45
CA MET A 348 -21.10 -5.41 2.60
C MET A 348 -21.07 -5.87 1.14
N GLY A 349 -21.20 -4.92 0.21
CA GLY A 349 -21.18 -5.20 -1.21
C GLY A 349 -22.51 -5.62 -1.82
N ALA A 350 -22.47 -5.97 -3.12
CA ALA A 350 -23.67 -6.15 -3.95
C ALA A 350 -24.47 -7.42 -3.65
N MET A 351 -23.95 -8.33 -2.84
CA MET A 351 -24.54 -9.65 -2.60
C MET A 351 -24.60 -9.99 -1.13
N GLU A 352 -25.60 -10.77 -0.74
CA GLU A 352 -25.58 -11.56 0.50
C GLU A 352 -24.82 -12.87 0.22
N PHE A 353 -23.88 -13.20 1.08
CA PHE A 353 -23.04 -14.40 0.95
C PHE A 353 -22.80 -15.04 2.32
N THR A 354 -22.26 -16.22 2.36
CA THR A 354 -21.91 -16.90 3.60
C THR A 354 -20.55 -17.55 3.45
N VAL A 355 -19.66 -17.27 4.41
CA VAL A 355 -18.35 -17.90 4.49
C VAL A 355 -18.31 -18.85 5.66
N GLU A 356 -18.16 -20.13 5.39
CA GLU A 356 -18.03 -21.15 6.42
C GLU A 356 -16.70 -21.01 7.16
N GLY A 357 -16.69 -21.07 8.48
CA GLY A 357 -15.50 -20.96 9.30
C GLY A 357 -15.68 -20.05 10.51
N SER A 358 -14.59 -19.66 11.11
CA SER A 358 -14.56 -18.69 12.22
C SER A 358 -13.19 -18.06 12.35
N ALA A 359 -13.14 -16.86 12.95
CA ALA A 359 -11.88 -16.19 13.29
C ALA A 359 -10.98 -17.07 14.16
N LEU A 360 -9.69 -17.08 13.83
CA LEU A 360 -8.70 -17.96 14.47
C LEU A 360 -8.41 -17.53 15.92
N ALA A 361 -8.13 -18.50 16.78
CA ALA A 361 -7.67 -18.28 18.15
C ALA A 361 -6.95 -19.54 18.68
N GLY A 362 -5.94 -19.36 19.53
CA GLY A 362 -5.22 -20.48 20.15
C GLY A 362 -4.00 -20.95 19.38
N SER A 363 -3.71 -22.24 19.44
CA SER A 363 -2.48 -22.81 18.89
C SER A 363 -2.79 -23.79 17.76
N TYR A 364 -2.04 -23.67 16.68
CA TYR A 364 -2.10 -24.53 15.51
C TYR A 364 -0.74 -25.13 15.19
N THR A 365 -0.73 -26.31 14.60
CA THR A 365 0.47 -26.98 14.11
C THR A 365 0.56 -26.80 12.59
N VAL A 366 1.77 -26.46 12.10
CA VAL A 366 2.05 -26.30 10.66
C VAL A 366 3.07 -27.34 10.23
N GLY A 367 2.78 -28.08 9.20
CA GLY A 367 3.60 -29.15 8.64
C GLY A 367 2.79 -30.42 8.40
N SER A 368 3.46 -31.45 7.88
CA SER A 368 2.80 -32.70 7.47
C SER A 368 1.98 -33.33 8.58
N GLY A 369 0.67 -33.46 8.38
CA GLY A 369 -0.28 -34.01 9.36
C GLY A 369 -0.60 -33.06 10.51
N GLY A 370 -0.23 -31.79 10.43
CA GLY A 370 -0.65 -30.72 11.33
C GLY A 370 -2.04 -30.18 10.99
N ASP A 371 -2.45 -29.10 11.67
CA ASP A 371 -3.67 -28.39 11.37
C ASP A 371 -3.58 -27.72 9.98
N TYR A 372 -2.38 -27.34 9.57
CA TYR A 372 -2.03 -26.77 8.25
C TYR A 372 -0.85 -27.55 7.64
N ASP A 373 -0.96 -27.94 6.38
CA ASP A 373 0.11 -28.66 5.68
C ASP A 373 1.30 -27.76 5.29
N SER A 374 1.08 -26.43 5.17
CA SER A 374 2.11 -25.44 4.79
C SER A 374 1.92 -24.10 5.53
N ILE A 375 2.97 -23.28 5.51
CA ILE A 375 2.88 -21.91 6.05
C ILE A 375 1.92 -21.06 5.20
N SER A 376 1.93 -21.24 3.88
CA SER A 376 1.05 -20.48 2.97
C SER A 376 -0.43 -20.75 3.25
N THR A 377 -0.82 -21.98 3.56
CA THR A 377 -2.21 -22.30 3.94
C THR A 377 -2.61 -21.67 5.28
N ALA A 378 -1.71 -21.68 6.27
CA ALA A 378 -1.95 -21.00 7.55
C ALA A 378 -2.09 -19.48 7.39
N LEU A 379 -1.26 -18.86 6.54
CA LEU A 379 -1.35 -17.42 6.24
C LEU A 379 -2.60 -17.08 5.42
N SER A 380 -3.03 -17.96 4.53
CA SER A 380 -4.27 -17.79 3.77
C SER A 380 -5.48 -17.75 4.70
N ASP A 381 -5.59 -18.72 5.63
CA ASP A 381 -6.69 -18.74 6.60
C ASP A 381 -6.64 -17.53 7.55
N LEU A 382 -5.44 -17.13 7.97
CA LEU A 382 -5.25 -15.93 8.79
C LEU A 382 -5.77 -14.66 8.08
N ALA A 383 -5.53 -14.55 6.77
CA ALA A 383 -6.01 -13.44 5.96
C ALA A 383 -7.52 -13.50 5.74
N VAL A 384 -8.08 -14.68 5.49
CA VAL A 384 -9.52 -14.89 5.20
C VAL A 384 -10.39 -14.73 6.44
N TYR A 385 -9.98 -15.34 7.56
CA TYR A 385 -10.80 -15.43 8.78
C TYR A 385 -10.44 -14.38 9.83
N GLY A 386 -9.23 -13.79 9.78
CA GLY A 386 -8.74 -12.94 10.87
C GLY A 386 -8.58 -13.69 12.19
N ILE A 387 -8.47 -12.95 13.29
CA ILE A 387 -8.29 -13.52 14.62
C ILE A 387 -9.29 -12.96 15.65
N SER A 388 -9.74 -13.79 16.60
CA SER A 388 -10.59 -13.41 17.72
C SER A 388 -9.90 -13.51 19.08
N GLY A 389 -8.66 -13.98 19.12
CA GLY A 389 -7.79 -14.12 20.27
C GLY A 389 -6.32 -14.27 19.82
N PRO A 390 -5.37 -14.41 20.75
CA PRO A 390 -3.98 -14.71 20.40
C PRO A 390 -3.87 -15.99 19.59
N VAL A 391 -3.06 -15.97 18.50
CA VAL A 391 -2.82 -17.13 17.63
C VAL A 391 -1.35 -17.50 17.62
N THR A 392 -1.04 -18.78 17.76
CA THR A 392 0.31 -19.30 17.64
C THR A 392 0.37 -20.44 16.64
N PHE A 393 1.17 -20.28 15.60
CA PHE A 393 1.50 -21.32 14.63
C PHE A 393 2.83 -21.99 15.02
N ASN A 394 2.77 -23.25 15.45
CA ASN A 394 3.93 -24.06 15.81
C ASN A 394 4.37 -24.84 14.57
N ILE A 395 5.45 -24.39 13.94
CA ILE A 395 5.93 -24.96 12.69
C ILE A 395 6.80 -26.18 13.02
N GLN A 396 6.44 -27.34 12.47
CA GLN A 396 7.22 -28.58 12.61
C GLN A 396 8.56 -28.46 11.89
N ALA A 397 9.53 -29.25 12.34
CA ALA A 397 10.85 -29.31 11.70
C ALA A 397 10.72 -29.67 10.21
N GLY A 398 11.36 -28.85 9.36
CA GLY A 398 11.28 -29.03 7.90
C GLY A 398 11.75 -27.83 7.12
N THR A 399 11.75 -27.98 5.80
CA THR A 399 12.01 -26.90 4.85
C THR A 399 10.68 -26.56 4.16
N TYR A 400 10.34 -25.27 4.17
CA TYR A 400 9.12 -24.70 3.61
C TYR A 400 9.52 -23.71 2.50
N ASP A 401 9.23 -24.09 1.26
CA ASP A 401 9.53 -23.27 0.08
C ASP A 401 8.26 -22.45 -0.28
N ASP A 402 8.04 -21.40 0.46
CA ASP A 402 6.85 -20.54 0.37
C ASP A 402 7.27 -19.07 0.30
N ALA A 403 6.96 -18.38 -0.80
CA ALA A 403 7.06 -16.92 -0.87
C ALA A 403 5.67 -16.32 -0.65
N VAL A 404 5.42 -15.75 0.51
CA VAL A 404 4.09 -15.29 0.89
C VAL A 404 4.08 -13.83 1.33
N ALA A 405 2.99 -13.14 1.03
CA ALA A 405 2.70 -11.80 1.49
C ALA A 405 1.50 -11.83 2.44
N LEU A 406 1.62 -11.14 3.57
CA LEU A 406 0.55 -10.98 4.55
C LEU A 406 0.22 -9.50 4.67
N GLY A 407 -1.04 -9.15 4.47
CA GLY A 407 -1.58 -7.82 4.72
C GLY A 407 -1.97 -7.62 6.18
N GLN A 408 -2.78 -6.59 6.44
CA GLN A 408 -3.37 -6.38 7.73
C GLN A 408 -4.28 -7.56 8.11
N VAL A 409 -4.14 -8.07 9.33
CA VAL A 409 -4.96 -9.16 9.85
C VAL A 409 -6.04 -8.58 10.75
N TYR A 410 -7.29 -8.80 10.38
CA TYR A 410 -8.42 -8.33 11.18
C TYR A 410 -8.42 -8.95 12.57
N GLY A 411 -8.65 -8.12 13.59
CA GLY A 411 -8.66 -8.55 14.99
C GLY A 411 -7.29 -8.57 15.66
N ALA A 412 -6.19 -8.37 14.91
CA ALA A 412 -4.85 -8.22 15.49
C ALA A 412 -4.78 -6.96 16.37
N SER A 413 -4.17 -7.09 17.53
CA SER A 413 -4.05 -6.01 18.51
C SER A 413 -2.95 -6.35 19.53
N ALA A 414 -2.66 -5.43 20.44
CA ALA A 414 -1.70 -5.67 21.51
C ALA A 414 -2.09 -6.86 22.44
N THR A 415 -3.37 -7.26 22.46
CA THR A 415 -3.86 -8.42 23.21
C THR A 415 -4.05 -9.66 22.33
N ASN A 416 -4.42 -9.47 21.09
CA ASN A 416 -4.60 -10.54 20.11
C ASN A 416 -3.40 -10.53 19.17
N THR A 417 -2.34 -11.21 19.55
CA THR A 417 -1.08 -11.26 18.80
C THR A 417 -0.99 -12.51 17.92
N ILE A 418 -0.19 -12.43 16.88
CA ILE A 418 0.09 -13.53 15.96
C ILE A 418 1.53 -13.98 16.15
N THR A 419 1.76 -15.27 16.36
CA THR A 419 3.12 -15.81 16.51
C THR A 419 3.35 -16.96 15.54
N PHE A 420 4.42 -16.88 14.75
CA PHE A 420 4.98 -18.00 13.99
C PHE A 420 6.28 -18.41 14.65
N GLN A 421 6.37 -19.67 15.06
CA GLN A 421 7.57 -20.18 15.74
C GLN A 421 7.87 -21.63 15.40
N SER A 422 9.14 -22.02 15.52
CA SER A 422 9.51 -23.43 15.51
C SER A 422 8.88 -24.18 16.69
N ALA A 423 8.31 -25.34 16.44
CA ALA A 423 7.66 -26.16 17.46
C ALA A 423 8.62 -26.66 18.55
N ASP A 424 9.89 -26.81 18.24
CA ASP A 424 10.95 -27.25 19.16
C ASP A 424 11.83 -26.09 19.71
N ALA A 425 11.46 -24.86 19.42
CA ALA A 425 12.18 -23.64 19.80
C ALA A 425 13.63 -23.58 19.25
N ASN A 426 13.91 -24.27 18.14
CA ASN A 426 15.20 -24.27 17.49
C ASN A 426 15.10 -23.69 16.07
N ALA A 427 15.84 -22.61 15.81
CA ALA A 427 15.82 -21.96 14.51
C ALA A 427 16.37 -22.83 13.37
N ASP A 428 17.24 -23.80 13.66
CA ASP A 428 17.79 -24.72 12.65
C ASP A 428 16.80 -25.79 12.21
N SER A 429 15.75 -26.03 12.98
CA SER A 429 14.75 -27.06 12.68
C SER A 429 13.77 -26.61 11.60
N VAL A 430 13.52 -25.31 11.47
CA VAL A 430 12.54 -24.73 10.52
C VAL A 430 13.28 -23.81 9.55
N VAL A 431 13.34 -24.21 8.28
CA VAL A 431 13.90 -23.39 7.21
C VAL A 431 12.75 -22.91 6.33
N TRP A 432 12.47 -21.60 6.36
CA TRP A 432 11.51 -20.96 5.49
C TRP A 432 12.28 -20.27 4.36
N GLU A 433 12.14 -20.79 3.14
CA GLU A 433 12.99 -20.37 2.02
C GLU A 433 12.20 -20.02 0.76
N ASN A 434 12.90 -19.32 -0.15
CA ASN A 434 12.46 -19.02 -1.50
C ASN A 434 13.68 -18.95 -2.42
N THR A 435 13.47 -19.13 -3.72
CA THR A 435 14.45 -18.83 -4.77
C THR A 435 13.90 -17.74 -5.68
N ALA A 436 14.05 -16.49 -5.24
CA ALA A 436 13.52 -15.34 -5.96
C ALA A 436 14.23 -15.11 -7.30
N ASN A 437 13.43 -14.89 -8.36
CA ASN A 437 13.92 -14.68 -9.74
C ASN A 437 13.51 -13.33 -10.34
N SER A 438 12.75 -12.51 -9.61
CA SER A 438 12.30 -11.19 -10.02
C SER A 438 12.26 -10.21 -8.84
N SER A 439 12.22 -8.92 -9.14
CA SER A 439 12.07 -7.87 -8.11
C SER A 439 10.71 -7.93 -7.41
N THR A 440 9.67 -8.39 -8.08
CA THR A 440 8.31 -8.49 -7.54
C THR A 440 8.12 -9.66 -6.57
N SER A 441 8.97 -10.69 -6.67
CA SER A 441 8.98 -11.86 -5.79
C SER A 441 10.23 -11.93 -4.90
N ASN A 442 10.94 -10.82 -4.71
CA ASN A 442 12.18 -10.77 -3.93
C ASN A 442 11.89 -10.74 -2.42
N TYR A 443 11.32 -11.81 -1.90
CA TYR A 443 11.10 -12.02 -0.46
C TYR A 443 10.84 -13.50 -0.16
N VAL A 444 10.99 -13.89 1.07
CA VAL A 444 10.42 -15.11 1.66
C VAL A 444 9.08 -14.76 2.32
N LEU A 445 9.08 -13.70 3.14
CA LEU A 445 7.88 -13.15 3.75
C LEU A 445 7.80 -11.64 3.49
N LYS A 446 6.67 -11.18 2.96
CA LYS A 446 6.33 -9.76 2.86
C LYS A 446 5.24 -9.42 3.86
N LEU A 447 5.50 -8.46 4.75
CA LEU A 447 4.53 -7.88 5.67
C LEU A 447 4.10 -6.52 5.12
N ASN A 448 2.83 -6.41 4.74
CA ASN A 448 2.25 -5.22 4.12
C ASN A 448 1.18 -4.62 5.03
N GLY A 449 1.56 -3.72 5.92
CA GLY A 449 0.66 -3.18 6.93
C GLY A 449 0.22 -4.24 7.96
N THR A 450 1.05 -5.25 8.20
CA THR A 450 0.76 -6.32 9.15
C THR A 450 1.19 -5.90 10.55
N ASP A 451 0.28 -5.97 11.51
CA ASP A 451 0.51 -5.54 12.88
C ASP A 451 0.56 -6.70 13.88
N HIS A 452 1.23 -6.47 15.01
CA HIS A 452 1.27 -7.37 16.18
C HIS A 452 1.70 -8.81 15.86
N ILE A 453 2.67 -8.98 14.94
CA ILE A 453 3.21 -10.28 14.55
C ILE A 453 4.57 -10.55 15.18
N THR A 454 4.78 -11.78 15.63
CA THR A 454 6.06 -12.30 16.15
C THR A 454 6.56 -13.45 15.29
N LEU A 455 7.80 -13.34 14.80
CA LEU A 455 8.53 -14.39 14.10
C LEU A 455 9.65 -14.88 15.02
N LYS A 456 9.64 -16.16 15.40
CA LYS A 456 10.54 -16.65 16.43
C LYS A 456 11.14 -18.02 16.10
N ASN A 457 12.45 -18.18 16.34
CA ASN A 457 13.15 -19.44 16.15
C ASN A 457 12.96 -20.06 14.75
N ILE A 458 13.12 -19.25 13.69
CA ILE A 458 12.97 -19.68 12.29
C ILE A 458 14.22 -19.27 11.51
N THR A 459 14.67 -20.09 10.57
CA THR A 459 15.69 -19.72 9.60
C THR A 459 15.02 -19.22 8.32
N PHE A 460 15.28 -17.97 7.93
CA PHE A 460 14.88 -17.38 6.65
C PHE A 460 16.02 -17.45 5.66
N LYS A 461 15.74 -18.01 4.46
CA LYS A 461 16.74 -18.17 3.42
C LYS A 461 16.16 -17.85 2.06
N ASN A 462 16.80 -16.97 1.30
CA ASN A 462 16.44 -16.70 -0.09
C ASN A 462 17.67 -16.99 -0.97
N GLN A 463 17.53 -17.97 -1.86
CA GLN A 463 18.61 -18.52 -2.67
C GLN A 463 18.72 -17.85 -4.06
N GLY A 464 17.97 -16.80 -4.31
CA GLY A 464 18.02 -16.07 -5.58
C GLY A 464 19.38 -15.43 -5.84
N SER A 465 19.91 -15.62 -7.04
CA SER A 465 21.26 -15.11 -7.43
C SER A 465 21.31 -13.59 -7.63
N SER A 466 20.19 -12.96 -7.97
CA SER A 466 20.05 -11.51 -8.20
C SER A 466 19.10 -10.84 -7.25
N TYR A 467 18.32 -11.63 -6.49
CA TYR A 467 17.27 -11.20 -5.59
C TYR A 467 17.28 -12.09 -4.36
N SER A 468 17.62 -11.56 -3.19
CA SER A 468 17.84 -12.37 -1.99
C SER A 468 17.36 -11.69 -0.68
N GLN A 469 16.32 -10.85 -0.75
CA GLN A 469 15.65 -10.34 0.44
C GLN A 469 14.89 -11.47 1.15
N LYS A 470 14.82 -11.46 2.47
CA LYS A 470 14.13 -12.49 3.24
C LYS A 470 12.82 -11.95 3.81
N ILE A 471 12.87 -10.87 4.59
CA ILE A 471 11.67 -10.19 5.07
C ILE A 471 11.60 -8.82 4.42
N VAL A 472 10.46 -8.52 3.80
CA VAL A 472 10.15 -7.20 3.23
C VAL A 472 9.02 -6.58 4.01
N LEU A 473 9.25 -5.37 4.51
CA LEU A 473 8.25 -4.56 5.21
C LEU A 473 7.76 -3.46 4.25
N THR A 474 6.46 -3.31 4.11
CA THR A 474 5.82 -2.26 3.33
C THR A 474 4.59 -1.74 4.06
N GLY A 475 4.22 -0.50 3.80
CA GLY A 475 3.08 0.12 4.47
C GLY A 475 3.37 0.55 5.90
N VAL A 476 2.31 0.80 6.64
CA VAL A 476 2.38 1.10 8.08
C VAL A 476 2.26 -0.22 8.84
N THR A 477 3.35 -0.63 9.50
CA THR A 477 3.36 -1.82 10.36
C THR A 477 3.55 -1.39 11.81
N ASP A 478 2.87 -2.04 12.74
CA ASP A 478 3.00 -1.76 14.17
C ASP A 478 3.35 -3.03 14.95
N SER A 479 4.26 -2.88 15.91
CA SER A 479 4.57 -3.94 16.89
C SER A 479 4.97 -5.28 16.25
N VAL A 480 5.81 -5.25 15.21
CA VAL A 480 6.44 -6.44 14.63
C VAL A 480 7.64 -6.85 15.46
N MET A 481 7.72 -8.12 15.84
CA MET A 481 8.86 -8.68 16.56
C MET A 481 9.51 -9.85 15.81
N ILE A 482 10.83 -9.78 15.64
CA ILE A 482 11.69 -10.83 15.08
C ILE A 482 12.67 -11.21 16.15
N ASP A 483 12.56 -12.42 16.69
CA ASP A 483 13.37 -12.87 17.83
C ASP A 483 13.99 -14.25 17.59
N SER A 484 15.27 -14.39 17.93
CA SER A 484 15.99 -15.67 17.88
C SER A 484 15.93 -16.35 16.50
N THR A 485 15.95 -15.55 15.42
CA THR A 485 15.85 -16.00 14.03
C THR A 485 17.21 -16.01 13.33
N LYS A 486 17.32 -16.78 12.25
CA LYS A 486 18.52 -16.83 11.41
C LYS A 486 18.19 -16.34 10.01
N PHE A 487 19.05 -15.46 9.48
CA PHE A 487 18.98 -14.94 8.12
C PHE A 487 20.22 -15.37 7.35
N ILE A 488 20.04 -16.20 6.34
CA ILE A 488 21.12 -16.74 5.54
C ILE A 488 21.06 -16.18 4.13
N GLY A 489 22.11 -15.46 3.71
CA GLY A 489 22.28 -14.93 2.37
C GLY A 489 23.06 -15.85 1.46
N THR A 490 23.23 -15.43 0.20
CA THR A 490 23.99 -16.12 -0.82
C THR A 490 25.11 -15.25 -1.40
N VAL A 491 25.12 -13.96 -1.08
CA VAL A 491 26.03 -12.95 -1.64
C VAL A 491 26.62 -12.12 -0.51
N THR A 492 27.94 -12.09 -0.41
CA THR A 492 28.68 -11.36 0.62
C THR A 492 29.19 -9.99 0.16
N ASN A 493 29.26 -9.75 -1.14
CA ASN A 493 29.94 -8.58 -1.73
C ASN A 493 29.04 -7.86 -2.75
N SER A 494 27.96 -7.26 -2.29
CA SER A 494 27.09 -6.46 -3.15
C SER A 494 26.46 -5.29 -2.37
N SER A 495 26.53 -4.10 -2.96
CA SER A 495 25.86 -2.89 -2.46
C SER A 495 24.40 -2.76 -2.91
N SER A 496 23.83 -3.74 -3.62
CA SER A 496 22.46 -3.69 -4.09
C SER A 496 21.47 -4.03 -2.98
N SER A 497 20.44 -3.21 -2.80
CA SER A 497 19.34 -3.44 -1.83
C SER A 497 18.55 -4.73 -2.09
N ASN A 498 18.67 -5.31 -3.30
CA ASN A 498 18.07 -6.61 -3.63
C ASN A 498 18.56 -7.76 -2.74
N TYR A 499 19.64 -7.57 -1.99
CA TYR A 499 20.23 -8.58 -1.12
C TYR A 499 20.08 -8.27 0.38
N ALA A 500 19.41 -7.20 0.76
CA ALA A 500 19.15 -6.88 2.16
C ALA A 500 18.33 -8.02 2.82
N SER A 501 18.73 -8.46 4.02
CA SER A 501 18.02 -9.55 4.69
C SER A 501 16.65 -9.10 5.21
N ILE A 502 16.59 -7.95 5.89
CA ILE A 502 15.34 -7.25 6.22
C ILE A 502 15.33 -5.94 5.45
N HIS A 503 14.33 -5.75 4.62
CA HIS A 503 14.20 -4.59 3.74
C HIS A 503 12.88 -3.87 4.00
N GLY A 504 12.94 -2.62 4.46
CA GLY A 504 11.81 -1.73 4.64
C GLY A 504 12.08 -0.41 3.89
N ASN A 505 11.50 -0.23 2.70
CA ASN A 505 11.60 1.01 1.96
C ASN A 505 10.21 1.63 1.81
N GLY A 506 9.99 2.78 2.41
CA GLY A 506 8.68 3.38 2.58
C GLY A 506 7.81 2.69 3.63
N ALA A 507 8.43 1.96 4.57
CA ALA A 507 7.73 1.26 5.65
C ALA A 507 7.79 2.08 6.95
N ASP A 508 6.64 2.53 7.42
CA ASP A 508 6.51 3.19 8.73
C ASP A 508 6.33 2.12 9.82
N ALA A 509 7.46 1.55 10.27
CA ALA A 509 7.48 0.41 11.19
C ALA A 509 7.62 0.86 12.66
N THR A 510 6.52 1.30 13.27
CA THR A 510 6.46 1.69 14.68
C THR A 510 6.59 0.45 15.58
N GLY A 511 7.43 0.55 16.61
CA GLY A 511 7.60 -0.55 17.58
C GLY A 511 8.25 -1.82 17.01
N LEU A 512 8.92 -1.73 15.85
CA LEU A 512 9.66 -2.86 15.28
C LEU A 512 10.79 -3.29 16.20
N LYS A 513 10.85 -4.58 16.52
CA LYS A 513 11.91 -5.16 17.36
C LYS A 513 12.60 -6.31 16.64
N ILE A 514 13.91 -6.24 16.53
CA ILE A 514 14.76 -7.28 15.94
C ILE A 514 15.79 -7.70 16.99
N LYS A 515 15.62 -8.90 17.54
CA LYS A 515 16.38 -9.33 18.72
C LYS A 515 17.03 -10.69 18.56
N ASN A 516 18.17 -10.88 19.22
CA ASN A 516 18.82 -12.19 19.42
C ASN A 516 18.98 -13.01 18.13
N SER A 517 19.07 -12.34 16.99
CA SER A 517 19.04 -12.95 15.67
C SER A 517 20.42 -12.92 15.00
N SER A 518 20.62 -13.81 14.03
CA SER A 518 21.88 -13.86 13.29
C SER A 518 21.65 -13.59 11.81
N PHE A 519 22.55 -12.81 11.23
CA PHE A 519 22.57 -12.41 9.82
C PHE A 519 23.91 -12.86 9.22
N THR A 520 23.86 -13.72 8.22
CA THR A 520 25.06 -14.29 7.63
C THR A 520 25.03 -14.18 6.12
N ASP A 521 26.14 -13.72 5.52
CA ASP A 521 26.36 -13.67 4.07
C ASP A 521 25.27 -12.90 3.31
N GLY A 522 24.73 -11.82 3.89
CA GLY A 522 23.79 -10.88 3.24
C GLY A 522 24.55 -9.79 2.50
N GLY A 523 24.31 -9.61 1.21
CA GLY A 523 24.79 -8.43 0.47
C GLY A 523 24.06 -7.15 0.92
N ASN A 524 24.54 -5.95 0.51
CA ASN A 524 24.04 -4.65 0.94
C ASN A 524 24.00 -4.53 2.48
N TYR A 525 22.92 -4.04 3.06
CA TYR A 525 22.70 -4.05 4.49
C TYR A 525 22.04 -5.35 4.97
N ALA A 526 22.45 -5.84 6.13
CA ALA A 526 21.70 -6.91 6.79
C ALA A 526 20.28 -6.43 7.14
N ILE A 527 20.18 -5.21 7.69
CA ILE A 527 18.91 -4.53 7.98
C ILE A 527 18.92 -3.17 7.28
N LEU A 528 18.00 -2.96 6.34
CA LEU A 528 17.82 -1.70 5.63
C LEU A 528 16.39 -1.20 5.88
N LEU A 529 16.27 -0.11 6.65
CA LEU A 529 14.99 0.51 7.01
C LEU A 529 14.98 1.98 6.61
N ASN A 530 14.01 2.38 5.78
CA ASN A 530 13.79 3.76 5.35
C ASN A 530 12.29 4.07 5.39
N SER A 531 11.84 4.90 6.32
CA SER A 531 10.41 5.15 6.50
C SER A 531 9.81 6.10 5.47
N ASN A 532 10.59 6.86 4.72
CA ASN A 532 10.13 7.91 3.78
C ASN A 532 9.30 9.05 4.40
N ASN A 533 9.03 9.05 5.68
CA ASN A 533 8.16 10.02 6.34
C ASN A 533 8.93 10.91 7.31
N SER A 534 9.48 12.00 6.78
CA SER A 534 10.24 13.00 7.58
C SER A 534 9.35 13.86 8.47
N SER A 535 8.02 13.82 8.33
CA SER A 535 7.10 14.66 9.13
C SER A 535 6.42 13.89 10.26
N SER A 536 6.53 12.56 10.29
CA SER A 536 5.99 11.68 11.34
C SER A 536 6.80 10.38 11.38
N SER A 537 8.04 10.49 11.82
CA SER A 537 8.94 9.33 11.90
C SER A 537 8.40 8.27 12.87
N PRO A 538 8.45 6.97 12.50
CA PRO A 538 8.09 5.90 13.43
C PRO A 538 9.05 5.85 14.62
N THR A 539 8.53 5.44 15.76
CA THR A 539 9.27 5.33 17.03
C THR A 539 9.35 3.89 17.53
N GLY A 540 10.19 3.66 18.53
CA GLY A 540 10.27 2.37 19.20
C GLY A 540 10.99 1.28 18.41
N LEU A 541 11.77 1.64 17.38
CA LEU A 541 12.69 0.70 16.73
C LEU A 541 13.72 0.21 17.74
N GLU A 542 13.78 -1.11 17.94
CA GLU A 542 14.80 -1.76 18.79
C GLU A 542 15.53 -2.86 18.01
N ILE A 543 16.85 -2.72 17.86
CA ILE A 543 17.73 -3.74 17.27
C ILE A 543 18.74 -4.15 18.33
N SER A 544 18.55 -5.33 18.95
CA SER A 544 19.32 -5.70 20.13
C SER A 544 19.80 -7.16 20.16
N GLY A 545 21.04 -7.36 20.61
CA GLY A 545 21.61 -8.70 20.81
C GLY A 545 21.82 -9.51 19.53
N ASN A 546 21.87 -8.87 18.35
CA ASN A 546 22.01 -9.55 17.07
C ASN A 546 23.49 -9.74 16.69
N THR A 547 23.75 -10.74 15.87
CA THR A 547 25.07 -10.99 15.29
C THR A 547 25.01 -10.87 13.76
N PHE A 548 25.85 -9.99 13.21
CA PHE A 548 26.01 -9.76 11.78
C PHE A 548 27.37 -10.28 11.33
N THR A 549 27.38 -11.19 10.36
CA THR A 549 28.63 -11.82 9.91
C THR A 549 28.72 -11.78 8.39
N ASN A 550 29.78 -11.14 7.87
CA ASN A 550 30.06 -11.07 6.43
C ASN A 550 28.90 -10.49 5.60
N THR A 551 28.14 -9.54 6.13
CA THR A 551 27.21 -8.70 5.34
C THR A 551 28.00 -7.53 4.77
N TYR A 552 27.60 -6.98 3.61
CA TYR A 552 28.33 -5.84 3.02
C TYR A 552 28.33 -4.62 3.94
N SER A 553 27.17 -4.30 4.53
CA SER A 553 27.00 -3.35 5.63
C SER A 553 26.11 -3.95 6.73
N GLY A 554 26.16 -3.39 7.94
CA GLY A 554 25.36 -3.87 9.07
C GLY A 554 23.93 -3.36 9.04
N ILE A 555 23.67 -2.20 9.67
CA ILE A 555 22.34 -1.63 9.90
C ILE A 555 22.24 -0.25 9.25
N TYR A 556 21.19 -0.01 8.47
CA TYR A 556 20.77 1.30 8.00
C TYR A 556 19.37 1.62 8.55
N ALA A 557 19.25 2.78 9.20
CA ALA A 557 17.97 3.32 9.63
C ALA A 557 17.85 4.79 9.21
N LYS A 558 16.72 5.14 8.57
CA LYS A 558 16.44 6.50 8.12
C LYS A 558 15.02 6.90 8.50
N TYR A 559 14.87 8.09 9.08
CA TYR A 559 13.61 8.62 9.58
C TYR A 559 12.97 7.73 10.66
N PHE A 560 13.76 7.28 11.64
CA PHE A 560 13.28 6.58 12.85
C PHE A 560 13.67 7.38 14.07
N ASP A 561 12.71 7.81 14.88
CA ASP A 561 12.97 8.64 16.04
C ASP A 561 13.09 7.82 17.33
N ALA A 562 13.97 8.27 18.22
CA ALA A 562 14.21 7.65 19.53
C ALA A 562 14.45 6.13 19.44
N LEU A 563 15.27 5.71 18.46
CA LEU A 563 15.63 4.30 18.26
C LEU A 563 16.61 3.77 19.32
N THR A 564 16.66 2.44 19.47
CA THR A 564 17.63 1.74 20.33
C THR A 564 18.37 0.68 19.52
N ILE A 565 19.70 0.81 19.43
CA ILE A 565 20.60 -0.20 18.83
C ILE A 565 21.62 -0.60 19.90
N ARG A 566 21.47 -1.81 20.46
CA ARG A 566 22.30 -2.20 21.60
C ARG A 566 22.76 -3.67 21.60
N GLY A 567 23.95 -3.90 22.14
CA GLY A 567 24.46 -5.24 22.36
C GLY A 567 24.62 -6.07 21.10
N ASN A 568 24.76 -5.44 19.92
CA ASN A 568 24.93 -6.14 18.66
C ASN A 568 26.41 -6.41 18.38
N THR A 569 26.68 -7.52 17.71
CA THR A 569 28.02 -7.86 17.22
C THR A 569 28.04 -7.81 15.70
N ILE A 570 28.82 -6.91 15.13
CA ILE A 570 29.00 -6.71 13.68
C ILE A 570 30.44 -7.09 13.34
N LYS A 571 30.62 -8.16 12.55
CA LYS A 571 31.96 -8.71 12.28
C LYS A 571 32.09 -9.35 10.91
N GLY A 572 33.33 -9.35 10.40
CA GLY A 572 33.68 -10.10 9.19
C GLY A 572 34.60 -9.34 8.24
N SER A 573 35.30 -10.08 7.41
CA SER A 573 36.23 -9.54 6.41
C SER A 573 35.58 -9.09 5.09
N TYR A 574 34.29 -9.38 4.90
CA TYR A 574 33.50 -8.98 3.73
C TYR A 574 32.57 -7.80 4.02
N MET A 575 32.84 -7.04 5.06
CA MET A 575 32.14 -5.82 5.37
C MET A 575 32.95 -4.60 4.88
N TYR A 576 32.32 -3.72 4.13
CA TYR A 576 33.07 -2.69 3.41
C TYR A 576 32.59 -1.25 3.65
N ASP A 577 31.33 -1.02 3.97
CA ASP A 577 30.77 0.34 3.98
C ASP A 577 30.46 0.82 5.41
N TYR A 578 29.34 0.42 6.01
CA TYR A 578 28.93 0.87 7.34
C TYR A 578 28.69 -0.28 8.32
N GLY A 579 29.13 -0.12 9.57
CA GLY A 579 28.64 -0.91 10.68
C GLY A 579 27.20 -0.50 11.03
N LEU A 580 27.05 0.75 11.44
CA LEU A 580 25.76 1.43 11.67
C LEU A 580 25.69 2.70 10.83
N ASN A 581 24.61 2.89 10.11
CA ASN A 581 24.33 4.13 9.36
C ASN A 581 22.95 4.66 9.78
N LEU A 582 22.92 5.84 10.42
CA LEU A 582 21.72 6.50 10.91
C LEU A 582 21.57 7.86 10.20
N GLU A 583 20.47 8.05 9.51
CA GLU A 583 20.17 9.29 8.79
C GLU A 583 18.81 9.85 9.19
N TYR A 584 18.75 11.13 9.54
CA TYR A 584 17.52 11.80 9.94
C TYR A 584 16.76 11.03 11.03
N CYS A 585 17.51 10.46 11.98
CA CYS A 585 16.96 9.76 13.14
C CYS A 585 17.00 10.70 14.33
N ASP A 586 15.87 11.31 14.66
CA ASP A 586 15.79 12.38 15.66
C ASP A 586 15.43 11.85 17.06
N GLY A 587 15.52 12.72 18.07
CA GLY A 587 15.17 12.42 19.45
C GLY A 587 16.26 11.68 20.23
N ALA A 588 15.86 11.04 21.33
CA ALA A 588 16.77 10.39 22.27
C ALA A 588 17.22 8.99 21.79
N ASN A 589 17.96 8.95 20.71
CA ASN A 589 18.52 7.70 20.17
C ASN A 589 19.52 7.09 21.17
N VAL A 590 19.53 5.76 21.25
CA VAL A 590 20.46 5.01 22.09
C VAL A 590 21.26 4.02 21.23
N VAL A 591 22.57 4.22 21.14
CA VAL A 591 23.52 3.32 20.47
C VAL A 591 24.53 2.85 21.53
N GLU A 592 24.29 1.66 22.11
CA GLU A 592 25.05 1.23 23.27
C GLU A 592 25.53 -0.23 23.19
N ASP A 593 26.67 -0.49 23.82
CA ASP A 593 27.22 -1.83 24.02
C ASP A 593 27.40 -2.67 22.72
N ASN A 594 27.56 -2.01 21.57
CA ASN A 594 27.75 -2.70 20.29
C ASN A 594 29.25 -2.99 20.08
N THR A 595 29.54 -4.17 19.54
CA THR A 595 30.88 -4.56 19.10
C THR A 595 30.94 -4.57 17.58
N ILE A 596 31.74 -3.69 16.99
CA ILE A 596 31.97 -3.58 15.55
C ILE A 596 33.43 -3.91 15.26
N TYR A 597 33.66 -5.12 14.76
CA TYR A 597 35.00 -5.60 14.38
C TYR A 597 35.02 -6.07 12.94
N ALA A 598 35.41 -5.19 12.04
CA ALA A 598 35.42 -5.48 10.61
C ALA A 598 36.62 -4.78 9.94
N PRO A 599 37.67 -5.53 9.59
CA PRO A 599 38.95 -4.95 9.14
C PRO A 599 38.94 -4.21 7.81
N ASN A 600 37.87 -4.31 7.03
CA ASN A 600 37.74 -3.63 5.74
C ASN A 600 36.59 -2.60 5.74
N LEU A 601 36.01 -2.28 6.90
CA LEU A 601 34.84 -1.41 7.03
C LEU A 601 35.26 0.06 6.97
N ASP A 602 34.59 0.86 6.13
CA ASP A 602 34.90 2.29 5.99
C ASP A 602 34.38 3.13 7.17
N TYR A 603 33.23 2.77 7.75
CA TYR A 603 32.63 3.49 8.87
C TYR A 603 32.12 2.54 9.95
N GLY A 604 32.52 2.75 11.21
CA GLY A 604 31.98 2.04 12.36
C GLY A 604 30.54 2.48 12.65
N ILE A 605 30.40 3.72 13.12
CA ILE A 605 29.10 4.38 13.36
C ILE A 605 29.08 5.69 12.56
N TYR A 606 28.10 5.83 11.69
CA TYR A 606 27.85 7.02 10.87
C TYR A 606 26.52 7.67 11.22
N LEU A 607 26.55 8.97 11.54
CA LEU A 607 25.38 9.78 11.87
C LEU A 607 25.27 10.94 10.90
N ASN A 608 24.09 11.16 10.33
CA ASN A 608 23.83 12.24 9.40
C ASN A 608 22.46 12.86 9.65
N TYR A 609 22.41 14.16 10.00
CA TYR A 609 21.18 14.88 10.35
C TYR A 609 20.37 14.23 11.49
N CYS A 610 21.03 13.62 12.47
CA CYS A 610 20.37 13.07 13.65
C CYS A 610 20.29 14.12 14.75
N GLN A 611 19.09 14.63 15.04
CA GLN A 611 18.88 15.76 15.91
C GLN A 611 18.14 15.35 17.19
N ALA A 612 18.80 15.51 18.31
CA ALA A 612 18.17 15.42 19.63
C ALA A 612 17.91 16.82 20.20
N ALA A 613 17.36 16.89 21.40
CA ALA A 613 17.04 18.15 22.08
C ALA A 613 17.68 18.19 23.47
N SER A 614 17.88 19.41 23.99
CA SER A 614 18.36 19.59 25.36
C SER A 614 17.38 18.97 26.36
N GLY A 615 17.89 18.12 27.23
CA GLY A 615 17.12 17.35 28.21
C GLY A 615 16.51 16.03 27.66
N SER A 616 16.79 15.72 26.38
CA SER A 616 16.42 14.47 25.72
C SER A 616 17.49 14.11 24.69
N GLU A 617 18.75 14.09 25.15
CA GLU A 617 19.93 13.89 24.32
C GLU A 617 19.99 12.46 23.79
N ALA A 618 20.57 12.29 22.60
CA ALA A 618 20.95 10.98 22.09
C ALA A 618 22.24 10.48 22.73
N THR A 619 22.43 9.17 22.84
CA THR A 619 23.63 8.59 23.46
C THR A 619 24.32 7.57 22.55
N ILE A 620 25.64 7.68 22.43
CA ILE A 620 26.55 6.71 21.81
C ILE A 620 27.51 6.29 22.90
N ILE A 621 27.28 5.14 23.50
CA ILE A 621 27.94 4.78 24.75
C ILE A 621 28.42 3.32 24.77
N ASN A 622 29.58 3.08 25.37
CA ASN A 622 30.15 1.75 25.60
C ASN A 622 30.34 0.90 24.31
N ASN A 623 30.50 1.50 23.15
CA ASN A 623 30.71 0.73 21.93
C ASN A 623 32.19 0.40 21.75
N LEU A 624 32.47 -0.82 21.29
CA LEU A 624 33.78 -1.27 20.86
C LEU A 624 33.86 -1.25 19.33
N ILE A 625 34.74 -0.44 18.74
CA ILE A 625 34.79 -0.21 17.30
C ILE A 625 36.23 -0.42 16.82
N SER A 626 36.44 -1.42 15.95
CA SER A 626 37.73 -1.67 15.30
C SER A 626 37.52 -1.88 13.80
N VAL A 627 37.88 -0.88 12.99
CA VAL A 627 37.57 -0.81 11.57
C VAL A 627 38.77 -0.27 10.75
N GLU A 628 38.68 -0.36 9.42
CA GLU A 628 39.73 0.20 8.51
C GLU A 628 39.67 1.74 8.50
N GLY A 629 38.52 2.26 8.18
CA GLY A 629 38.31 3.68 7.88
C GLY A 629 37.99 4.52 9.12
N ASN A 630 36.81 5.05 9.25
CA ASN A 630 36.44 5.95 10.33
C ASN A 630 35.66 5.25 11.43
N GLY A 631 35.96 5.54 12.68
CA GLY A 631 35.32 4.95 13.85
C GLY A 631 33.91 5.47 14.07
N ILE A 632 33.81 6.67 14.68
CA ILE A 632 32.57 7.42 14.86
C ILE A 632 32.60 8.64 13.95
N TYR A 633 31.66 8.70 13.02
CA TYR A 633 31.56 9.78 12.03
C TYR A 633 30.28 10.57 12.23
N ILE A 634 30.41 11.80 12.75
CA ILE A 634 29.32 12.75 13.01
C ILE A 634 29.28 13.72 11.83
N ASP A 635 28.46 13.44 10.82
CA ASP A 635 28.43 14.22 9.59
C ASP A 635 27.58 15.50 9.77
N TYR A 636 26.71 15.86 8.85
CA TYR A 636 26.00 17.15 8.87
C TYR A 636 24.95 17.25 9.99
N TYR A 637 24.87 18.40 10.65
CA TYR A 637 23.75 18.85 11.50
C TYR A 637 23.29 17.87 12.58
N ASN A 638 24.22 17.22 13.29
CA ASN A 638 23.89 16.37 14.45
C ASN A 638 23.94 17.22 15.73
N TYR A 639 22.84 17.23 16.49
CA TYR A 639 22.72 18.03 17.70
C TYR A 639 22.47 17.17 18.93
N TYR A 640 23.05 17.57 20.08
CA TYR A 640 22.83 16.94 21.39
C TYR A 640 23.14 15.43 21.41
N GLN A 641 24.27 15.06 20.80
CA GLN A 641 24.79 13.69 20.85
C GLN A 641 25.79 13.57 22.01
N ASN A 642 25.52 12.68 22.94
CA ASN A 642 26.41 12.34 24.04
C ASN A 642 27.27 11.13 23.66
N VAL A 643 28.55 11.33 23.44
CA VAL A 643 29.52 10.30 23.04
C VAL A 643 30.38 9.94 24.25
N TYR A 644 30.08 8.80 24.89
CA TYR A 644 30.68 8.45 26.17
C TYR A 644 31.25 7.03 26.19
N TYR A 645 32.38 6.82 26.82
CA TYR A 645 32.96 5.52 27.14
C TYR A 645 33.11 4.58 25.93
N ASN A 646 33.36 5.09 24.73
CA ASN A 646 33.60 4.26 23.56
C ASN A 646 35.10 3.97 23.43
N SER A 647 35.43 2.74 23.05
CA SER A 647 36.78 2.35 22.65
C SER A 647 36.81 2.18 21.12
N VAL A 648 37.62 3.03 20.47
CA VAL A 648 37.67 3.11 19.01
C VAL A 648 39.09 2.93 18.53
N ASN A 649 39.34 1.92 17.70
CA ASN A 649 40.59 1.70 16.99
C ASN A 649 40.36 1.72 15.48
N VAL A 650 41.06 2.57 14.76
CA VAL A 650 40.98 2.61 13.28
C VAL A 650 42.38 2.46 12.65
N ARG A 651 42.44 1.78 11.51
CA ARG A 651 43.72 1.49 10.86
C ARG A 651 44.22 2.65 10.01
N VAL A 652 43.33 3.37 9.31
CA VAL A 652 43.73 4.38 8.33
C VAL A 652 43.08 5.74 8.57
N GLY A 653 41.81 5.76 8.96
CA GLY A 653 41.00 6.98 9.06
C GLY A 653 41.10 7.70 10.39
N TYR A 654 39.99 8.29 10.81
CA TYR A 654 39.81 9.00 12.07
C TYR A 654 39.01 8.17 13.06
N ALA A 655 39.49 8.05 14.30
CA ALA A 655 38.67 7.42 15.34
C ALA A 655 37.41 8.23 15.63
N LEU A 656 37.50 9.56 15.55
CA LEU A 656 36.36 10.47 15.58
C LEU A 656 36.47 11.51 14.45
N TYR A 657 35.42 11.66 13.65
CA TYR A 657 35.30 12.71 12.66
C TYR A 657 34.03 13.55 12.89
N THR A 658 34.14 14.86 12.78
CA THR A 658 32.99 15.78 12.87
C THR A 658 32.95 16.71 11.68
N SER A 659 31.77 16.95 11.12
CA SER A 659 31.54 17.78 9.94
C SER A 659 30.72 19.03 10.27
N TYR A 660 30.35 19.77 9.23
CA TYR A 660 29.67 21.06 9.26
C TYR A 660 28.28 20.97 9.92
N GLY A 661 27.96 22.01 10.69
CA GLY A 661 26.61 22.24 11.24
C GLY A 661 26.29 21.49 12.53
N SER A 662 27.10 20.53 12.94
CA SER A 662 26.93 19.82 14.21
C SER A 662 27.30 20.68 15.41
N SER A 663 26.49 20.61 16.49
CA SER A 663 26.73 21.39 17.70
C SER A 663 26.02 20.86 18.96
N ASN A 664 26.37 21.38 20.11
CA ASN A 664 25.80 21.02 21.41
C ASN A 664 25.98 19.53 21.79
N ASN A 665 26.98 18.88 21.24
CA ASN A 665 27.32 17.51 21.57
C ASN A 665 28.27 17.47 22.78
N THR A 666 28.40 16.30 23.39
CA THR A 666 29.31 16.04 24.52
C THR A 666 30.22 14.86 24.18
N LEU A 667 31.52 14.96 24.53
CA LEU A 667 32.52 13.92 24.28
C LEU A 667 33.31 13.64 25.57
N LYS A 668 33.09 12.51 26.24
CA LYS A 668 33.77 12.21 27.51
C LYS A 668 34.12 10.72 27.67
N ASN A 669 35.27 10.50 28.30
CA ASN A 669 35.73 9.18 28.70
C ASN A 669 35.87 8.20 27.52
N ASN A 670 36.24 8.68 26.32
CA ASN A 670 36.44 7.81 25.17
C ASN A 670 37.94 7.52 24.97
N ILE A 671 38.25 6.36 24.45
CA ILE A 671 39.58 6.02 23.91
C ILE A 671 39.47 6.04 22.38
N LEU A 672 40.16 6.97 21.75
CA LEU A 672 40.11 7.27 20.32
C LEU A 672 41.50 7.07 19.72
N LEU A 673 41.74 5.93 19.07
CA LEU A 673 43.02 5.54 18.52
C LEU A 673 42.96 5.42 16.98
N THR A 674 43.99 5.95 16.31
CA THR A 674 44.29 5.60 14.93
C THR A 674 45.71 5.02 14.84
N GLU A 675 45.85 3.89 14.15
CA GLU A 675 47.16 3.26 13.86
C GLU A 675 47.88 3.97 12.69
N SER A 676 47.21 4.92 12.04
CA SER A 676 47.80 5.65 10.93
C SER A 676 48.93 6.57 11.38
N THR A 677 50.09 6.43 10.78
CA THR A 677 51.26 7.31 11.01
C THR A 677 51.12 8.72 10.39
N SER A 678 50.01 9.00 9.68
CA SER A 678 49.75 10.24 8.98
C SER A 678 48.38 10.87 9.24
N SER A 679 47.52 10.19 10.02
CA SER A 679 46.18 10.66 10.40
C SER A 679 46.11 11.07 11.88
N VAL A 680 45.18 11.92 12.19
CA VAL A 680 44.87 12.33 13.59
C VAL A 680 43.83 11.37 14.19
N ALA A 681 43.83 11.19 15.50
CA ALA A 681 42.80 10.43 16.20
C ALA A 681 41.42 11.08 16.07
N ALA A 682 41.36 12.42 16.18
CA ALA A 682 40.12 13.17 16.07
C ALA A 682 40.21 14.33 15.09
N TYR A 683 39.25 14.43 14.17
CA TYR A 683 39.04 15.56 13.28
C TYR A 683 37.85 16.40 13.79
N MET A 684 38.15 17.62 14.29
CA MET A 684 37.17 18.58 14.82
C MET A 684 36.93 19.66 13.80
N TYR A 685 35.70 19.75 13.26
CA TYR A 685 35.34 20.81 12.30
C TYR A 685 35.43 22.20 12.93
N ASN A 686 34.87 22.35 14.14
CA ASN A 686 34.99 23.58 14.96
C ASN A 686 34.86 23.25 16.45
N THR A 687 35.15 24.24 17.33
CA THR A 687 35.07 24.05 18.78
C THR A 687 33.65 23.99 19.33
N SER A 688 32.64 24.42 18.57
CA SER A 688 31.23 24.37 18.99
C SER A 688 30.56 23.04 18.71
N VAL A 689 31.21 22.10 18.02
CA VAL A 689 30.68 20.76 17.84
C VAL A 689 30.43 20.11 19.18
N PHE A 690 31.38 20.21 20.11
CA PHE A 690 31.23 19.71 21.48
C PHE A 690 31.18 20.89 22.45
N THR A 691 30.08 21.04 23.17
CA THR A 691 29.96 22.03 24.26
C THR A 691 30.75 21.64 25.51
N SER A 692 31.01 20.32 25.64
CA SER A 692 31.83 19.76 26.71
C SER A 692 32.62 18.54 26.16
N SER A 693 33.94 18.68 26.19
CA SER A 693 34.86 17.59 25.84
C SER A 693 35.91 17.49 26.94
N ASP A 694 36.02 16.31 27.59
CA ASP A 694 37.02 16.07 28.63
C ASP A 694 37.21 14.60 28.97
N HIS A 695 38.33 14.24 29.61
CA HIS A 695 38.65 12.89 30.02
C HIS A 695 38.69 11.88 28.84
N ASN A 696 39.15 12.32 27.67
CA ASN A 696 39.32 11.44 26.52
C ASN A 696 40.80 11.07 26.33
N ASP A 697 41.06 9.93 25.72
CA ASP A 697 42.36 9.59 25.21
C ASP A 697 42.36 9.74 23.69
N PHE A 698 43.22 10.59 23.15
CA PHE A 698 43.42 10.82 21.71
C PHE A 698 44.77 10.31 21.28
N TYR A 699 44.89 9.07 20.85
CA TYR A 699 46.17 8.48 20.50
C TYR A 699 46.38 8.25 19.01
N THR A 700 47.58 8.58 18.56
CA THR A 700 48.09 8.27 17.21
C THR A 700 49.61 8.24 17.27
N GLU A 701 50.25 7.44 16.41
CA GLU A 701 51.69 7.50 16.19
C GLU A 701 52.12 8.77 15.45
N TYR A 702 51.17 9.51 14.86
CA TYR A 702 51.43 10.81 14.25
C TYR A 702 51.67 11.88 15.32
N ALA A 703 52.47 12.89 15.00
CA ALA A 703 52.84 13.92 15.97
C ALA A 703 51.66 14.80 16.49
N TYR A 704 50.52 14.72 15.84
CA TYR A 704 49.38 15.56 16.12
C TYR A 704 48.11 14.68 16.26
N PRO A 705 47.58 14.51 17.49
CA PRO A 705 46.39 13.67 17.70
C PRO A 705 45.09 14.33 17.25
N ILE A 706 45.05 15.66 17.07
CA ILE A 706 43.81 16.37 16.75
C ILE A 706 44.01 17.26 15.53
N HIS A 707 43.02 17.35 14.67
CA HIS A 707 42.89 18.36 13.62
C HIS A 707 41.77 19.34 13.96
N TYR A 708 42.14 20.63 14.09
CA TYR A 708 41.22 21.77 14.20
C TYR A 708 41.88 23.00 13.59
N SER A 709 41.37 23.53 12.47
CA SER A 709 42.04 24.59 11.71
C SER A 709 43.54 24.33 11.51
N GLY A 710 43.90 23.06 11.19
CA GLY A 710 45.23 22.53 11.10
C GLY A 710 45.58 21.60 12.24
N TYR A 711 46.71 20.90 12.11
CA TYR A 711 47.16 19.90 13.06
C TYR A 711 47.53 20.52 14.41
N LYS A 712 47.15 19.87 15.54
CA LYS A 712 47.37 20.30 16.90
C LYS A 712 47.97 19.19 17.76
N THR A 713 48.92 19.55 18.62
CA THR A 713 49.21 18.70 19.79
C THR A 713 48.06 18.80 20.79
N LEU A 714 48.01 17.89 21.76
CA LEU A 714 46.94 17.90 22.77
C LEU A 714 46.98 19.22 23.57
N GLU A 715 48.16 19.71 23.96
CA GLU A 715 48.29 20.97 24.67
C GLU A 715 47.81 22.15 23.85
N GLN A 716 48.07 22.19 22.56
CA GLN A 716 47.55 23.20 21.65
C GLN A 716 46.04 23.19 21.56
N TRP A 717 45.42 22.00 21.60
CA TRP A 717 43.97 21.82 21.62
C TRP A 717 43.38 22.27 22.98
N GLN A 718 43.97 21.86 24.08
CA GLN A 718 43.58 22.27 25.45
C GLN A 718 43.58 23.78 25.65
N ALA A 719 44.47 24.52 24.94
CA ALA A 719 44.49 25.97 24.96
C ALA A 719 43.22 26.63 24.41
N TYR A 720 42.35 25.92 23.69
CA TYR A 720 41.02 26.37 23.30
C TYR A 720 39.95 26.13 24.39
N GLY A 721 40.33 25.62 25.56
CA GLY A 721 39.43 25.38 26.71
C GLY A 721 38.66 24.05 26.65
N GLN A 722 39.12 23.12 25.83
CA GLN A 722 38.58 21.76 25.73
C GLN A 722 39.57 20.74 26.28
N ASP A 723 39.09 19.60 26.70
CA ASP A 723 39.89 18.40 27.03
C ASP A 723 41.00 18.60 28.07
N SER A 724 40.73 19.43 29.09
CA SER A 724 41.74 19.81 30.09
C SER A 724 42.31 18.63 30.88
N SER A 725 41.52 17.56 31.04
CA SER A 725 41.90 16.30 31.73
C SER A 725 42.13 15.13 30.77
N SER A 726 42.13 15.39 29.45
CA SER A 726 42.34 14.37 28.43
C SER A 726 43.83 14.06 28.24
N VAL A 727 44.12 12.91 27.72
CA VAL A 727 45.48 12.38 27.52
C VAL A 727 45.73 11.97 26.05
N SER A 728 46.97 11.65 25.72
CA SER A 728 47.39 11.07 24.45
C SER A 728 48.38 9.98 24.73
N ILE A 729 47.88 8.78 25.03
CA ILE A 729 48.63 7.66 25.52
C ILE A 729 48.21 6.39 24.75
N ASP A 730 49.22 5.59 24.36
CA ASP A 730 48.93 4.29 23.73
C ASP A 730 48.09 3.43 24.67
N PRO A 731 46.86 3.05 24.33
CA PRO A 731 46.04 2.19 25.16
C PRO A 731 46.58 0.77 25.23
N MET A 732 47.50 0.37 24.34
CA MET A 732 48.11 -0.95 24.30
C MET A 732 47.04 -2.05 24.33
N TYR A 733 46.06 -1.99 23.40
CA TYR A 733 44.97 -2.94 23.36
C TYR A 733 45.46 -4.40 23.30
N ASP A 734 44.81 -5.27 24.05
CA ASP A 734 45.12 -6.70 24.08
C ASP A 734 44.82 -7.40 22.74
N SER A 735 43.79 -6.97 22.04
CA SER A 735 43.47 -7.41 20.70
C SER A 735 42.53 -6.42 19.99
N ASP A 736 42.52 -6.42 18.66
CA ASP A 736 41.62 -5.59 17.84
C ASP A 736 40.16 -5.95 18.03
N SER A 737 39.83 -7.10 18.56
CA SER A 737 38.46 -7.58 18.71
C SER A 737 37.84 -7.30 20.09
N SER A 738 38.66 -7.13 21.10
CA SER A 738 38.20 -6.88 22.48
C SER A 738 38.47 -5.44 22.94
N LEU A 739 39.47 -4.77 22.39
CA LEU A 739 39.90 -3.41 22.74
C LEU A 739 39.98 -3.17 24.26
N VAL A 740 40.50 -4.15 25.00
CA VAL A 740 40.77 -4.00 26.42
C VAL A 740 42.09 -3.27 26.59
N PRO A 741 42.15 -2.08 27.22
CA PRO A 741 43.40 -1.37 27.43
C PRO A 741 44.30 -2.11 28.42
N ALA A 742 45.57 -2.24 28.08
CA ALA A 742 46.59 -2.75 28.98
C ALA A 742 47.41 -1.62 29.64
N SER A 743 47.18 -0.38 29.28
CA SER A 743 47.82 0.80 29.83
C SER A 743 47.24 1.12 31.23
N TYR A 744 48.02 0.96 32.27
CA TYR A 744 47.64 1.29 33.65
C TYR A 744 47.37 2.80 33.90
N ILE A 745 47.75 3.65 32.97
CA ILE A 745 47.48 5.10 33.06
C ILE A 745 46.02 5.43 32.69
N LEU A 746 45.36 4.53 31.96
CA LEU A 746 43.96 4.68 31.57
C LEU A 746 43.00 3.99 32.56
N ASP A 747 43.54 3.26 33.56
CA ASP A 747 42.79 2.52 34.61
C ASP A 747 42.27 3.48 35.75
#